data_693cd67241c951e42b1d7b401cd54334
#
_entry.id   693cd67241c951e42b1d7b401cd54334
#
_cell.length_a   1.000
_cell.length_b   1.000
_cell.length_c   1.000
_cell.angle_alpha   90.00
_cell.angle_beta   90.00
_cell.angle_gamma   90.00
#
_symmetry.space_group_name_H-M   'P 1'
#
loop_
_entity.id
_entity.type
_entity.pdbx_description
1 polymer ?
#
loop_
_entity_poly.entity_id
_entity_poly.type
_entity_poly.pdbx_seq_one_letter_code
_entity_poly.pdbx_strand_id
1 'polypeptide(L)'
;MRDRKKAQALAHELVSKMTIEERASQLKFDAPPVERLGVPAYNWWNEALHGVARAGTATMFPQPVAMASMFDPEMIRKIGDVVATEARAKYNEASKHGDRDIYKGLTFWSPNINLFRDPRWGRGQETYSEDPYLTAQLGVAYIKGLQGDGKYLKVAACAKHYAVHSGPEAIRHEFDAEVSQKDLWETYLPAFEAAVKEGEVEAVMGAYNSTLGEPCCGSDLLIRKILRGKWGFQGHFVSDCWAISDFHLHHHITTTAPESAALAIKMGCDVNCGNTYLHLLRALEDGLITEDDITTAAERLFTTRFMLGEFDENCEYNSIPYEVVECPEHLALSEEAARRSVVLLKNDGILPLDKAKIKTIGVIGPNANDRMALIGNYHGTASRYITVLEGIQDYVGDDVRVLYAEGCHLYKDRVEGLGLPGDRLSEAETVAEHSDVVVLVTGLNENLEGEEMDQSNSVGSGDKANLLLPAPQRKLMEVVAKTGKPVILINMTGSAMDLRFAQENFSAVVQGWYPGARGGKAIAELLFGKYSFSGKLPVTFYNDSDELPAFTDYAMENRTYRYFTGGVLYPFGYGLTYGKTEVTKAEMRDDGEHYTITATVKNEGCAVHEILQIYVRDNESEFAVRNHSLCAFKAVSLGANETCDVEITVPKAALEIVDDTGTRRVDSRSFTFFIGTSQPDDRSAELLGTRPVAVELKL
;
A
#
# COMPACT_ATOMS: atom_id res chain seq x y z
N MET A 1 13.59 -18.02 18.45
CA MET A 1 14.38 -17.00 17.73
C MET A 1 15.11 -17.68 16.60
N ARG A 2 15.00 -17.13 15.40
CA ARG A 2 15.68 -17.67 14.20
C ARG A 2 17.19 -17.56 14.37
N ASP A 3 17.94 -18.58 13.96
CA ASP A 3 19.41 -18.61 14.11
C ASP A 3 20.09 -18.22 12.80
N ARG A 4 20.15 -16.89 12.54
CA ARG A 4 20.83 -16.34 11.37
C ARG A 4 22.32 -16.71 11.32
N LYS A 5 23.00 -16.75 12.47
CA LYS A 5 24.44 -17.12 12.50
C LYS A 5 24.66 -18.55 12.02
N LYS A 6 23.77 -19.46 12.41
CA LYS A 6 23.79 -20.83 11.91
C LYS A 6 23.52 -20.92 10.41
N ALA A 7 22.52 -20.16 9.92
CA ALA A 7 22.23 -20.08 8.50
C ALA A 7 23.40 -19.52 7.69
N GLN A 8 24.07 -18.47 8.19
CA GLN A 8 25.30 -17.92 7.58
C GLN A 8 26.44 -18.94 7.53
N ALA A 9 26.66 -19.71 8.61
CA ALA A 9 27.70 -20.74 8.61
C ALA A 9 27.42 -21.85 7.60
N LEU A 10 26.16 -22.28 7.48
CA LEU A 10 25.72 -23.29 6.49
C LEU A 10 25.84 -22.75 5.05
N ALA A 11 25.49 -21.49 4.84
CA ALA A 11 25.62 -20.82 3.56
C ALA A 11 27.10 -20.75 3.12
N HIS A 12 27.98 -20.32 4.01
CA HIS A 12 29.42 -20.28 3.77
C HIS A 12 29.97 -21.68 3.42
N GLU A 13 29.60 -22.70 4.19
CA GLU A 13 30.03 -24.08 3.90
C GLU A 13 29.56 -24.57 2.53
N LEU A 14 28.31 -24.28 2.14
CA LEU A 14 27.75 -24.68 0.86
C LEU A 14 28.40 -23.94 -0.30
N VAL A 15 28.47 -22.60 -0.20
CA VAL A 15 29.04 -21.71 -1.24
C VAL A 15 30.53 -21.99 -1.47
N SER A 16 31.28 -22.31 -0.41
CA SER A 16 32.71 -22.68 -0.54
C SER A 16 32.95 -23.91 -1.42
N LYS A 17 31.97 -24.78 -1.58
CA LYS A 17 32.03 -25.98 -2.45
C LYS A 17 31.64 -25.70 -3.91
N MET A 18 31.11 -24.50 -4.21
CA MET A 18 30.73 -24.10 -5.54
C MET A 18 31.92 -23.54 -6.33
N THR A 19 31.94 -23.78 -7.64
CA THR A 19 32.85 -23.06 -8.54
C THR A 19 32.44 -21.60 -8.66
N ILE A 20 33.30 -20.77 -9.22
CA ILE A 20 32.98 -19.34 -9.40
C ILE A 20 31.80 -19.14 -10.38
N GLU A 21 31.72 -19.98 -11.43
CA GLU A 21 30.62 -19.97 -12.40
C GLU A 21 29.31 -20.37 -11.74
N GLU A 22 29.35 -21.39 -10.86
CA GLU A 22 28.16 -21.80 -10.09
C GLU A 22 27.71 -20.69 -9.14
N ARG A 23 28.62 -20.04 -8.41
CA ARG A 23 28.30 -18.88 -7.54
C ARG A 23 27.66 -17.75 -8.35
N ALA A 24 28.30 -17.35 -9.45
CA ALA A 24 27.79 -16.28 -10.33
C ALA A 24 26.39 -16.61 -10.91
N SER A 25 26.13 -17.88 -11.25
CA SER A 25 24.84 -18.31 -11.78
C SER A 25 23.67 -18.15 -10.77
N GLN A 26 23.96 -18.16 -9.46
CA GLN A 26 22.95 -18.02 -8.41
C GLN A 26 22.50 -16.57 -8.17
N LEU A 27 23.21 -15.58 -8.73
CA LEU A 27 22.95 -14.16 -8.46
C LEU A 27 21.91 -13.55 -9.40
N LYS A 28 21.17 -14.38 -10.14
CA LYS A 28 20.04 -13.96 -10.99
C LYS A 28 18.72 -14.41 -10.36
N PHE A 29 17.65 -13.73 -10.74
CA PHE A 29 16.30 -14.03 -10.21
C PHE A 29 15.85 -15.48 -10.55
N ASP A 30 16.32 -16.07 -11.64
CA ASP A 30 16.05 -17.41 -12.13
C ASP A 30 17.29 -18.33 -11.89
N ALA A 31 17.69 -18.50 -10.64
CA ALA A 31 18.86 -19.28 -10.25
C ALA A 31 18.74 -20.76 -10.65
N PRO A 32 19.68 -21.31 -11.47
CA PRO A 32 19.65 -22.71 -11.90
C PRO A 32 20.00 -23.67 -10.75
N PRO A 33 19.71 -24.99 -10.88
CA PRO A 33 20.14 -25.96 -9.89
C PRO A 33 21.66 -26.17 -9.91
N VAL A 34 22.24 -26.54 -8.76
CA VAL A 34 23.58 -27.06 -8.66
C VAL A 34 23.48 -28.54 -8.22
N GLU A 35 23.17 -29.40 -9.19
CA GLU A 35 22.77 -30.80 -8.93
C GLU A 35 23.80 -31.58 -8.12
N ARG A 36 25.11 -31.42 -8.40
CA ARG A 36 26.18 -32.11 -7.68
C ARG A 36 26.25 -31.78 -6.19
N LEU A 37 25.63 -30.69 -5.75
CA LEU A 37 25.56 -30.25 -4.36
C LEU A 37 24.14 -30.40 -3.77
N GLY A 38 23.20 -30.96 -4.53
CA GLY A 38 21.81 -31.11 -4.10
C GLY A 38 21.05 -29.79 -3.96
N VAL A 39 21.51 -28.73 -4.64
CA VAL A 39 20.85 -27.43 -4.61
C VAL A 39 19.81 -27.38 -5.73
N PRO A 40 18.51 -27.25 -5.41
CA PRO A 40 17.48 -27.11 -6.42
C PRO A 40 17.50 -25.71 -7.08
N ALA A 41 16.90 -25.61 -8.26
CA ALA A 41 16.61 -24.32 -8.87
C ALA A 41 15.76 -23.46 -7.94
N TYR A 42 15.90 -22.14 -8.02
CA TYR A 42 15.14 -21.20 -7.22
C TYR A 42 14.80 -19.95 -8.01
N ASN A 43 13.54 -19.51 -7.96
CA ASN A 43 13.12 -18.25 -8.55
C ASN A 43 12.82 -17.25 -7.45
N TRP A 44 13.53 -16.11 -7.48
CA TRP A 44 13.43 -15.04 -6.49
C TRP A 44 12.22 -14.13 -6.73
N TRP A 45 11.63 -14.17 -7.93
CA TRP A 45 10.54 -13.30 -8.32
C TRP A 45 9.18 -13.86 -7.92
N ASN A 46 8.63 -13.34 -6.86
CA ASN A 46 7.26 -13.63 -6.43
C ASN A 46 6.63 -12.36 -5.88
N GLU A 47 5.33 -12.21 -6.02
CA GLU A 47 4.59 -11.00 -5.67
C GLU A 47 3.45 -11.32 -4.72
N ALA A 48 3.23 -10.45 -3.71
CA ALA A 48 2.17 -10.62 -2.73
C ALA A 48 1.81 -9.31 -2.02
N LEU A 49 1.41 -8.29 -2.76
CA LEU A 49 1.02 -7.00 -2.15
C LEU A 49 -0.25 -7.11 -1.30
N HIS A 50 -1.23 -7.91 -1.77
CA HIS A 50 -2.52 -8.08 -1.09
C HIS A 50 -3.15 -9.47 -1.33
N GLY A 51 -2.32 -10.47 -1.42
CA GLY A 51 -2.58 -11.88 -1.74
C GLY A 51 -1.49 -12.41 -2.65
N VAL A 52 -1.33 -13.73 -2.74
CA VAL A 52 -0.33 -14.33 -3.63
C VAL A 52 -0.69 -13.99 -5.07
N ALA A 53 0.18 -13.26 -5.76
CA ALA A 53 -0.08 -12.74 -7.10
C ALA A 53 0.48 -13.64 -8.19
N ARG A 54 -0.17 -13.62 -9.37
CA ARG A 54 0.27 -14.24 -10.62
C ARG A 54 0.58 -15.75 -10.54
N ALA A 55 0.08 -16.40 -9.50
CA ALA A 55 0.27 -17.83 -9.24
C ALA A 55 -1.06 -18.61 -9.12
N GLY A 56 -2.06 -18.21 -9.88
CA GLY A 56 -3.40 -18.82 -9.87
C GLY A 56 -4.25 -18.38 -8.68
N THR A 57 -5.08 -19.29 -8.17
CA THR A 57 -6.06 -18.99 -7.11
C THR A 57 -5.39 -18.58 -5.80
N ALA A 58 -5.86 -17.49 -5.21
CA ALA A 58 -5.44 -17.00 -3.89
C ALA A 58 -6.52 -16.11 -3.27
N THR A 59 -6.54 -16.00 -1.95
CA THR A 59 -7.36 -15.01 -1.26
C THR A 59 -6.89 -13.60 -1.63
N MET A 60 -7.80 -12.81 -2.21
CA MET A 60 -7.52 -11.44 -2.62
C MET A 60 -8.08 -10.46 -1.61
N PHE A 61 -7.19 -9.79 -0.90
CA PHE A 61 -7.48 -8.72 0.05
C PHE A 61 -7.65 -7.37 -0.66
N PRO A 62 -8.13 -6.32 0.03
CA PRO A 62 -8.07 -4.95 -0.51
C PRO A 62 -6.63 -4.55 -0.85
N GLN A 63 -6.47 -3.63 -1.81
CA GLN A 63 -5.16 -3.04 -2.12
C GLN A 63 -4.53 -2.37 -0.89
N PRO A 64 -3.18 -2.24 -0.80
CA PRO A 64 -2.51 -1.64 0.35
C PRO A 64 -3.04 -0.28 0.77
N VAL A 65 -3.34 0.64 -0.15
CA VAL A 65 -3.96 1.93 0.17
C VAL A 65 -5.32 1.77 0.86
N ALA A 66 -6.12 0.79 0.43
CA ALA A 66 -7.38 0.45 1.06
C ALA A 66 -7.15 -0.19 2.44
N MET A 67 -6.21 -1.14 2.54
CA MET A 67 -5.85 -1.74 3.82
C MET A 67 -5.37 -0.69 4.84
N ALA A 68 -4.68 0.34 4.38
CA ALA A 68 -4.20 1.42 5.23
C ALA A 68 -5.35 2.24 5.85
N SER A 69 -6.50 2.32 5.19
CA SER A 69 -7.70 2.97 5.74
C SER A 69 -8.22 2.35 7.04
N MET A 70 -7.78 1.12 7.36
CA MET A 70 -8.13 0.47 8.62
C MET A 70 -7.34 1.02 9.82
N PHE A 71 -6.19 1.65 9.61
CA PHE A 71 -5.28 2.10 10.70
C PHE A 71 -5.08 1.01 11.77
N ASP A 72 -4.91 -0.24 11.34
CA ASP A 72 -4.85 -1.40 12.22
C ASP A 72 -3.68 -2.34 11.88
N PRO A 73 -2.51 -2.16 12.52
CA PRO A 73 -1.35 -3.01 12.29
C PRO A 73 -1.60 -4.49 12.63
N GLU A 74 -2.48 -4.79 13.60
CA GLU A 74 -2.79 -6.18 13.95
C GLU A 74 -3.54 -6.89 12.81
N MET A 75 -4.51 -6.21 12.20
CA MET A 75 -5.21 -6.73 11.03
C MET A 75 -4.25 -6.93 9.85
N ILE A 76 -3.37 -5.95 9.59
CA ILE A 76 -2.37 -6.07 8.52
C ILE A 76 -1.43 -7.25 8.75
N ARG A 77 -1.02 -7.50 10.00
CA ARG A 77 -0.20 -8.66 10.35
C ARG A 77 -0.93 -9.99 10.10
N LYS A 78 -2.21 -10.07 10.46
CA LYS A 78 -3.05 -11.26 10.17
C LYS A 78 -3.18 -11.51 8.67
N ILE A 79 -3.38 -10.46 7.88
CA ILE A 79 -3.43 -10.55 6.41
C ILE A 79 -2.10 -11.07 5.87
N GLY A 80 -0.96 -10.52 6.30
CA GLY A 80 0.36 -11.01 5.92
C GLY A 80 0.60 -12.48 6.27
N ASP A 81 0.11 -12.94 7.43
CA ASP A 81 0.21 -14.34 7.85
C ASP A 81 -0.63 -15.29 6.97
N VAL A 82 -1.84 -14.88 6.58
CA VAL A 82 -2.68 -15.63 5.63
C VAL A 82 -2.00 -15.72 4.26
N VAL A 83 -1.50 -14.60 3.74
CA VAL A 83 -0.79 -14.55 2.46
C VAL A 83 0.42 -15.49 2.46
N ALA A 84 1.23 -15.46 3.52
CA ALA A 84 2.39 -16.35 3.68
C ALA A 84 2.00 -17.82 3.81
N THR A 85 0.87 -18.11 4.45
CA THR A 85 0.34 -19.48 4.59
C THR A 85 -0.06 -20.05 3.23
N GLU A 86 -0.80 -19.28 2.44
CA GLU A 86 -1.18 -19.67 1.07
C GLU A 86 0.04 -19.78 0.15
N ALA A 87 1.02 -18.89 0.31
CA ALA A 87 2.28 -18.94 -0.42
C ALA A 87 3.04 -20.25 -0.15
N ARG A 88 3.14 -20.67 1.11
CA ARG A 88 3.74 -21.95 1.49
C ARG A 88 2.98 -23.14 0.91
N ALA A 89 1.66 -23.15 0.98
CA ALA A 89 0.84 -24.20 0.40
C ALA A 89 1.10 -24.38 -1.09
N LYS A 90 1.17 -23.25 -1.84
CA LYS A 90 1.46 -23.22 -3.28
C LYS A 90 2.89 -23.69 -3.59
N TYR A 91 3.88 -23.21 -2.83
CA TYR A 91 5.26 -23.64 -2.95
C TYR A 91 5.42 -25.14 -2.72
N ASN A 92 4.79 -25.68 -1.66
CA ASN A 92 4.84 -27.09 -1.34
C ASN A 92 4.28 -27.94 -2.49
N GLU A 93 3.16 -27.52 -3.07
CA GLU A 93 2.52 -28.26 -4.15
C GLU A 93 3.32 -28.15 -5.47
N ALA A 94 3.75 -26.95 -5.87
CA ALA A 94 4.59 -26.77 -7.04
C ALA A 94 5.90 -27.59 -6.95
N SER A 95 6.50 -27.61 -5.75
CA SER A 95 7.74 -28.36 -5.51
C SER A 95 7.57 -29.89 -5.65
N LYS A 96 6.41 -30.45 -5.27
CA LYS A 96 6.10 -31.87 -5.50
C LYS A 96 6.08 -32.24 -6.98
N HIS A 97 5.71 -31.29 -7.84
CA HIS A 97 5.71 -31.44 -9.30
C HIS A 97 7.03 -31.06 -9.97
N GLY A 98 8.06 -30.69 -9.18
CA GLY A 98 9.35 -30.22 -9.69
C GLY A 98 9.30 -28.84 -10.32
N ASP A 99 8.22 -28.09 -10.14
CA ASP A 99 8.05 -26.75 -10.67
C ASP A 99 8.65 -25.70 -9.72
N ARG A 100 9.72 -25.06 -10.15
CA ARG A 100 10.49 -24.06 -9.42
C ARG A 100 10.62 -22.74 -10.22
N ASP A 101 9.68 -22.50 -11.12
CA ASP A 101 9.69 -21.35 -12.00
C ASP A 101 9.20 -20.07 -11.30
N ILE A 102 9.09 -18.98 -12.05
CA ILE A 102 8.60 -17.67 -11.60
C ILE A 102 7.26 -17.81 -10.85
N TYR A 103 7.08 -17.02 -9.78
CA TYR A 103 5.91 -17.00 -8.89
C TYR A 103 5.68 -18.27 -8.07
N LYS A 104 6.69 -19.14 -7.94
CA LYS A 104 6.61 -20.41 -7.20
C LYS A 104 7.68 -20.55 -6.12
N GLY A 105 8.37 -19.44 -5.78
CA GLY A 105 9.36 -19.37 -4.71
C GLY A 105 8.76 -18.90 -3.38
N LEU A 106 9.64 -18.57 -2.45
CA LEU A 106 9.30 -18.14 -1.08
C LEU A 106 9.85 -16.75 -0.71
N THR A 107 10.39 -16.02 -1.69
CA THR A 107 10.81 -14.63 -1.54
C THR A 107 9.79 -13.74 -2.23
N PHE A 108 9.11 -12.89 -1.48
CA PHE A 108 8.02 -12.06 -2.00
C PHE A 108 8.44 -10.59 -2.02
N TRP A 109 8.36 -9.97 -3.20
CA TRP A 109 8.73 -8.57 -3.39
C TRP A 109 7.62 -7.63 -2.91
N SER A 110 7.38 -7.72 -1.61
CA SER A 110 6.34 -7.01 -0.85
C SER A 110 6.78 -6.83 0.60
N PRO A 111 6.36 -5.73 1.25
CA PRO A 111 5.45 -4.66 0.84
C PRO A 111 6.10 -3.55 0.02
N ASN A 112 5.27 -2.77 -0.70
CA ASN A 112 5.66 -1.47 -1.23
C ASN A 112 5.43 -0.41 -0.15
N ILE A 113 6.52 0.11 0.41
CA ILE A 113 6.52 1.12 1.50
C ILE A 113 7.02 2.49 1.04
N ASN A 114 7.00 2.76 -0.26
CA ASN A 114 7.14 4.12 -0.77
C ASN A 114 5.98 4.99 -0.30
N LEU A 115 6.17 6.29 -0.22
CA LEU A 115 5.12 7.20 0.18
C LEU A 115 4.23 7.59 -1.01
N PHE A 116 2.93 7.64 -0.79
CA PHE A 116 1.98 8.18 -1.74
C PHE A 116 2.04 9.71 -1.76
N ARG A 117 3.20 10.24 -2.16
CA ARG A 117 3.55 11.67 -2.16
C ARG A 117 2.66 12.50 -3.07
N ASP A 118 2.27 11.95 -4.21
CA ASP A 118 1.51 12.64 -5.24
C ASP A 118 0.33 11.79 -5.72
N PRO A 119 -0.91 12.29 -5.66
CA PRO A 119 -2.09 11.52 -6.04
C PRO A 119 -2.17 11.17 -7.52
N ARG A 120 -1.33 11.78 -8.38
CA ARG A 120 -1.22 11.44 -9.81
C ARG A 120 -0.47 10.14 -10.05
N TRP A 121 0.32 9.67 -9.10
CA TRP A 121 1.11 8.45 -9.24
C TRP A 121 0.24 7.20 -9.36
N GLY A 122 0.35 6.49 -10.51
CA GLY A 122 -0.46 5.31 -10.80
C GLY A 122 -0.22 4.14 -9.84
N ARG A 123 1.04 3.92 -9.41
CA ARG A 123 1.40 2.89 -8.42
C ARG A 123 1.15 3.30 -6.97
N GLY A 124 0.62 4.49 -6.73
CA GLY A 124 0.23 4.93 -5.39
C GLY A 124 -0.72 3.94 -4.70
N GLN A 125 -1.60 3.28 -5.44
CA GLN A 125 -2.49 2.24 -4.94
C GLN A 125 -1.78 1.06 -4.25
N GLU A 126 -0.54 0.79 -4.64
CA GLU A 126 0.30 -0.29 -4.09
C GLU A 126 0.90 0.06 -2.73
N THR A 127 0.82 1.32 -2.32
CA THR A 127 1.43 1.86 -1.11
C THR A 127 0.39 2.08 -0.01
N TYR A 128 0.85 2.25 1.23
CA TYR A 128 -0.08 2.42 2.34
C TYR A 128 -0.58 3.85 2.47
N SER A 129 0.31 4.86 2.46
CA SER A 129 -0.08 6.21 2.86
C SER A 129 0.86 7.30 2.35
N GLU A 130 0.40 8.54 2.46
CA GLU A 130 1.23 9.74 2.34
C GLU A 130 2.00 10.06 3.64
N ASP A 131 1.67 9.38 4.73
CA ASP A 131 2.28 9.58 6.05
C ASP A 131 3.38 8.56 6.33
N PRO A 132 4.62 9.00 6.67
CA PRO A 132 5.74 8.09 6.92
C PRO A 132 5.55 7.23 8.18
N TYR A 133 4.87 7.72 9.22
CA TYR A 133 4.63 6.94 10.43
C TYR A 133 3.60 5.83 10.19
N LEU A 134 2.47 6.15 9.57
CA LEU A 134 1.45 5.15 9.23
C LEU A 134 2.03 4.08 8.30
N THR A 135 2.78 4.49 7.25
CA THR A 135 3.43 3.58 6.32
C THR A 135 4.42 2.66 7.03
N ALA A 136 5.22 3.20 7.97
CA ALA A 136 6.16 2.39 8.76
C ALA A 136 5.44 1.35 9.62
N GLN A 137 4.41 1.75 10.37
CA GLN A 137 3.66 0.85 11.27
C GLN A 137 2.99 -0.30 10.50
N LEU A 138 2.33 0.02 9.38
CA LEU A 138 1.64 -0.98 8.58
C LEU A 138 2.61 -1.85 7.78
N GLY A 139 3.68 -1.27 7.22
CA GLY A 139 4.75 -2.00 6.53
C GLY A 139 5.45 -3.01 7.44
N VAL A 140 5.81 -2.60 8.65
CA VAL A 140 6.39 -3.50 9.67
C VAL A 140 5.43 -4.62 10.04
N ALA A 141 4.15 -4.31 10.21
CA ALA A 141 3.13 -5.31 10.55
C ALA A 141 2.99 -6.36 9.43
N TYR A 142 2.96 -5.92 8.17
CA TYR A 142 2.87 -6.83 7.02
C TYR A 142 4.11 -7.72 6.88
N ILE A 143 5.31 -7.14 7.01
CA ILE A 143 6.59 -7.88 7.01
C ILE A 143 6.57 -8.97 8.09
N LYS A 144 6.19 -8.62 9.32
CA LYS A 144 6.10 -9.60 10.42
C LYS A 144 5.07 -10.70 10.14
N GLY A 145 3.93 -10.35 9.55
CA GLY A 145 2.93 -11.32 9.11
C GLY A 145 3.48 -12.27 8.06
N LEU A 146 4.10 -11.75 7.00
CA LEU A 146 4.72 -12.55 5.95
C LEU A 146 5.81 -13.46 6.49
N GLN A 147 6.71 -12.95 7.31
CA GLN A 147 7.86 -13.69 7.82
C GLN A 147 7.49 -14.67 8.94
N GLY A 148 6.36 -14.47 9.65
CA GLY A 148 5.90 -15.30 10.75
C GLY A 148 6.84 -15.27 11.95
N ASP A 149 6.56 -16.08 12.98
CA ASP A 149 7.33 -16.14 14.24
C ASP A 149 8.04 -17.50 14.46
N GLY A 150 7.99 -18.40 13.48
CA GLY A 150 8.52 -19.76 13.59
C GLY A 150 10.06 -19.87 13.62
N LYS A 151 10.56 -21.09 13.67
CA LYS A 151 11.99 -21.41 13.60
C LYS A 151 12.60 -20.94 12.28
N TYR A 152 11.85 -21.08 11.18
CA TYR A 152 12.20 -20.59 9.85
C TYR A 152 11.36 -19.37 9.48
N LEU A 153 11.76 -18.65 8.45
CA LEU A 153 10.90 -17.67 7.79
C LEU A 153 9.74 -18.40 7.12
N LYS A 154 8.50 -17.94 7.35
CA LYS A 154 7.37 -18.51 6.61
C LYS A 154 7.51 -18.18 5.13
N VAL A 155 7.75 -16.91 4.81
CA VAL A 155 8.29 -16.43 3.52
C VAL A 155 9.27 -15.28 3.82
N ALA A 156 10.11 -14.92 2.85
CA ALA A 156 10.96 -13.75 2.96
C ALA A 156 10.23 -12.54 2.37
N ALA A 157 10.00 -11.51 3.19
CA ALA A 157 9.47 -10.24 2.75
C ALA A 157 10.57 -9.38 2.13
N CYS A 158 10.20 -8.49 1.20
CA CYS A 158 11.09 -7.56 0.54
C CYS A 158 10.50 -6.15 0.53
N ALA A 159 11.09 -5.24 1.30
CA ALA A 159 10.69 -3.84 1.31
C ALA A 159 11.11 -3.14 0.02
N LYS A 160 10.16 -2.51 -0.69
CA LYS A 160 10.41 -1.87 -1.98
C LYS A 160 9.71 -0.51 -2.07
N HIS A 161 10.15 0.38 -2.95
CA HIS A 161 11.40 0.36 -3.75
C HIS A 161 12.39 1.35 -3.12
N TYR A 162 13.52 0.89 -2.69
CA TYR A 162 14.48 1.66 -1.90
C TYR A 162 15.29 2.60 -2.78
N ALA A 163 15.24 3.92 -2.61
CA ALA A 163 14.54 4.53 -1.48
C ALA A 163 13.58 5.66 -1.91
N VAL A 164 14.02 6.62 -2.70
CA VAL A 164 13.26 7.83 -3.06
C VAL A 164 12.55 7.61 -4.38
N HIS A 165 11.38 6.97 -4.32
CA HIS A 165 10.59 6.59 -5.49
C HIS A 165 9.10 6.77 -5.23
N SER A 166 8.45 7.63 -6.03
CA SER A 166 6.99 7.89 -6.00
C SER A 166 6.53 8.49 -7.33
N GLY A 167 6.95 7.92 -8.46
CA GLY A 167 6.72 8.41 -9.82
C GLY A 167 7.56 9.64 -10.20
N PRO A 168 7.43 10.15 -11.41
CA PRO A 168 6.55 9.68 -12.50
C PRO A 168 7.01 8.35 -13.13
N GLU A 169 6.04 7.49 -13.47
CA GLU A 169 6.32 6.18 -14.06
C GLU A 169 6.97 6.28 -15.44
N ALA A 170 6.52 7.24 -16.27
CA ALA A 170 7.01 7.38 -17.65
C ALA A 170 8.52 7.66 -17.79
N ILE A 171 9.16 8.15 -16.73
CA ILE A 171 10.58 8.50 -16.72
C ILE A 171 11.37 7.77 -15.62
N ARG A 172 10.80 6.76 -15.00
CA ARG A 172 11.39 6.08 -13.83
C ARG A 172 12.78 5.49 -14.09
N HIS A 173 13.08 5.12 -15.35
CA HIS A 173 14.35 4.54 -15.75
C HIS A 173 15.49 5.55 -15.89
N GLU A 174 15.18 6.83 -16.13
CA GLU A 174 16.18 7.89 -16.35
C GLU A 174 16.18 8.98 -15.27
N PHE A 175 15.18 8.96 -14.38
CA PHE A 175 14.94 10.00 -13.39
C PHE A 175 16.00 10.00 -12.29
N ASP A 176 16.47 11.18 -11.88
CA ASP A 176 17.26 11.38 -10.67
C ASP A 176 16.42 12.14 -9.63
N ALA A 177 16.14 11.51 -8.50
CA ALA A 177 15.41 12.13 -7.42
C ALA A 177 16.32 13.05 -6.60
N GLU A 178 16.23 14.35 -6.87
CA GLU A 178 16.86 15.38 -6.06
C GLU A 178 16.03 15.64 -4.80
N VAL A 179 16.61 15.47 -3.65
CA VAL A 179 15.93 15.59 -2.35
C VAL A 179 16.85 16.23 -1.32
N SER A 180 16.29 17.10 -0.45
CA SER A 180 17.02 17.65 0.68
C SER A 180 17.38 16.57 1.71
N GLN A 181 18.44 16.79 2.50
CA GLN A 181 18.75 15.86 3.60
C GLN A 181 17.59 15.79 4.62
N LYS A 182 16.92 16.91 4.85
CA LYS A 182 15.72 16.94 5.71
C LYS A 182 14.64 16.01 5.15
N ASP A 183 14.21 16.19 3.92
CA ASP A 183 13.13 15.37 3.33
C ASP A 183 13.53 13.90 3.22
N LEU A 184 14.79 13.61 2.89
CA LEU A 184 15.32 12.25 2.83
C LEU A 184 15.12 11.52 4.17
N TRP A 185 15.55 12.12 5.28
CA TRP A 185 15.53 11.50 6.60
C TRP A 185 14.19 11.66 7.35
N GLU A 186 13.41 12.68 7.05
CA GLU A 186 12.11 12.91 7.68
C GLU A 186 10.97 12.14 6.99
N THR A 187 11.07 11.95 5.67
CA THR A 187 9.93 11.49 4.86
C THR A 187 10.22 10.19 4.11
N TYR A 188 11.30 10.12 3.32
CA TYR A 188 11.50 8.98 2.41
C TYR A 188 12.13 7.75 3.06
N LEU A 189 12.99 7.90 4.04
CA LEU A 189 13.72 6.81 4.70
C LEU A 189 13.02 6.16 5.91
N PRO A 190 12.13 6.83 6.68
CA PRO A 190 11.63 6.29 7.96
C PRO A 190 10.95 4.93 7.84
N ALA A 191 10.14 4.69 6.80
CA ALA A 191 9.47 3.40 6.61
C ALA A 191 10.47 2.26 6.33
N PHE A 192 11.53 2.52 5.57
CA PHE A 192 12.61 1.55 5.32
C PHE A 192 13.46 1.31 6.57
N GLU A 193 13.76 2.35 7.35
CA GLU A 193 14.46 2.21 8.63
C GLU A 193 13.67 1.30 9.57
N ALA A 194 12.38 1.53 9.72
CA ALA A 194 11.48 0.70 10.53
C ALA A 194 11.38 -0.73 9.99
N ALA A 195 11.29 -0.92 8.67
CA ALA A 195 11.28 -2.24 8.05
C ALA A 195 12.54 -3.07 8.40
N VAL A 196 13.71 -2.42 8.45
CA VAL A 196 14.97 -3.08 8.82
C VAL A 196 15.07 -3.31 10.32
N LYS A 197 14.84 -2.27 11.15
CA LYS A 197 15.10 -2.31 12.60
C LYS A 197 14.01 -3.00 13.41
N GLU A 198 12.75 -2.78 13.03
CA GLU A 198 11.59 -3.29 13.75
C GLU A 198 10.96 -4.49 13.03
N GLY A 199 10.88 -4.44 11.69
CA GLY A 199 10.34 -5.50 10.84
C GLY A 199 11.30 -6.66 10.64
N GLU A 200 12.61 -6.47 10.87
CA GLU A 200 13.67 -7.44 10.55
C GLU A 200 13.51 -8.01 9.14
N VAL A 201 13.21 -7.13 8.17
CA VAL A 201 12.93 -7.54 6.79
C VAL A 201 14.11 -8.30 6.18
N GLU A 202 13.81 -9.42 5.50
CA GLU A 202 14.84 -10.30 4.93
C GLU A 202 15.42 -9.78 3.62
N ALA A 203 14.66 -8.99 2.86
CA ALA A 203 15.13 -8.43 1.61
C ALA A 203 14.74 -6.95 1.46
N VAL A 204 15.52 -6.25 0.66
CA VAL A 204 15.24 -4.87 0.22
C VAL A 204 15.49 -4.79 -1.28
N MET A 205 14.56 -4.17 -2.02
CA MET A 205 14.68 -3.96 -3.46
C MET A 205 15.01 -2.51 -3.75
N GLY A 206 16.06 -2.27 -4.55
CA GLY A 206 16.41 -0.94 -5.03
C GLY A 206 15.46 -0.45 -6.12
N ALA A 207 15.16 0.85 -6.14
CA ALA A 207 14.33 1.47 -7.15
C ALA A 207 15.02 1.56 -8.52
N TYR A 208 14.24 1.82 -9.57
CA TYR A 208 14.75 2.06 -10.93
C TYR A 208 15.59 3.33 -11.03
N ASN A 209 15.10 4.42 -10.46
CA ASN A 209 15.66 5.75 -10.58
C ASN A 209 17.00 5.92 -9.85
N SER A 210 17.70 6.99 -10.15
CA SER A 210 18.79 7.50 -9.35
C SER A 210 18.27 8.33 -8.18
N THR A 211 19.07 8.49 -7.16
CA THR A 211 18.84 9.40 -6.03
C THR A 211 20.13 10.14 -5.74
N LEU A 212 20.09 11.47 -5.82
CA LEU A 212 21.26 12.33 -5.60
C LEU A 212 22.48 11.94 -6.48
N GLY A 213 22.20 11.59 -7.74
CA GLY A 213 23.20 11.24 -8.75
C GLY A 213 23.72 9.80 -8.67
N GLU A 214 23.24 8.97 -7.73
CA GLU A 214 23.63 7.56 -7.62
C GLU A 214 22.44 6.64 -8.00
N PRO A 215 22.61 5.66 -8.91
CA PRO A 215 21.56 4.67 -9.19
C PRO A 215 21.18 3.93 -7.91
N CYS A 216 19.88 3.82 -7.58
CA CYS A 216 19.45 3.19 -6.32
C CYS A 216 19.97 1.75 -6.14
N CYS A 217 20.08 0.98 -7.23
CA CYS A 217 20.62 -0.39 -7.23
C CYS A 217 22.16 -0.46 -7.19
N GLY A 218 22.85 0.68 -7.23
CA GLY A 218 24.33 0.78 -7.22
C GLY A 218 24.85 1.90 -6.34
N SER A 219 24.08 2.36 -5.33
CA SER A 219 24.37 3.51 -4.50
C SER A 219 25.24 3.15 -3.31
N ASP A 220 26.38 3.85 -3.18
CA ASP A 220 27.24 3.80 -1.98
C ASP A 220 26.51 4.44 -0.78
N LEU A 221 25.82 5.57 -1.01
CA LEU A 221 25.06 6.25 0.03
C LEU A 221 23.95 5.36 0.59
N LEU A 222 23.06 4.89 -0.29
CA LEU A 222 21.86 4.19 0.15
C LEU A 222 22.18 2.77 0.65
N ILE A 223 22.92 1.95 -0.10
CA ILE A 223 23.12 0.54 0.24
C ILE A 223 24.22 0.38 1.30
N ARG A 224 25.42 0.94 1.06
CA ARG A 224 26.56 0.67 1.94
C ARG A 224 26.52 1.51 3.21
N LYS A 225 26.34 2.84 3.09
CA LYS A 225 26.42 3.74 4.24
C LYS A 225 25.16 3.69 5.10
N ILE A 226 23.96 3.77 4.48
CA ILE A 226 22.69 3.84 5.22
C ILE A 226 22.19 2.43 5.55
N LEU A 227 21.78 1.64 4.56
CA LEU A 227 21.10 0.37 4.77
C LEU A 227 21.95 -0.62 5.58
N ARG A 228 23.16 -0.92 5.11
CA ARG A 228 24.04 -1.87 5.78
C ARG A 228 24.86 -1.24 6.92
N GLY A 229 25.36 -0.03 6.73
CA GLY A 229 26.22 0.64 7.70
C GLY A 229 25.48 1.20 8.91
N LYS A 230 24.50 2.08 8.68
CA LYS A 230 23.78 2.78 9.76
C LYS A 230 22.67 1.93 10.39
N TRP A 231 21.92 1.17 9.57
CA TRP A 231 20.79 0.36 10.05
C TRP A 231 21.16 -1.10 10.34
N GLY A 232 22.32 -1.58 9.86
CA GLY A 232 22.82 -2.92 10.14
C GLY A 232 22.07 -4.04 9.40
N PHE A 233 21.51 -3.76 8.23
CA PHE A 233 20.79 -4.73 7.41
C PHE A 233 21.65 -5.96 7.08
N GLN A 234 21.13 -7.16 7.37
CA GLN A 234 21.83 -8.43 7.23
C GLN A 234 21.30 -9.32 6.10
N GLY A 235 20.16 -8.95 5.52
CA GLY A 235 19.50 -9.73 4.46
C GLY A 235 20.13 -9.49 3.07
N HIS A 236 19.46 -9.97 2.03
CA HIS A 236 19.89 -9.74 0.65
C HIS A 236 19.23 -8.50 0.04
N PHE A 237 19.95 -7.90 -0.92
CA PHE A 237 19.48 -6.77 -1.70
C PHE A 237 19.23 -7.21 -3.14
N VAL A 238 18.07 -6.89 -3.68
CA VAL A 238 17.68 -7.22 -5.06
C VAL A 238 17.51 -5.96 -5.89
N SER A 239 17.88 -5.99 -7.17
CA SER A 239 17.54 -4.92 -8.10
C SER A 239 16.08 -5.00 -8.50
N ASP A 240 15.46 -3.88 -8.81
CA ASP A 240 14.26 -3.91 -9.64
C ASP A 240 14.57 -4.48 -11.02
N CYS A 241 13.53 -4.88 -11.76
CA CYS A 241 13.69 -5.65 -12.99
C CYS A 241 14.35 -4.80 -14.08
N TRP A 242 15.53 -5.26 -14.57
CA TRP A 242 16.41 -4.55 -15.51
C TRP A 242 17.01 -3.23 -15.00
N ALA A 243 16.77 -2.80 -13.75
CA ALA A 243 17.31 -1.56 -13.22
C ALA A 243 18.85 -1.45 -13.26
N ILE A 244 19.59 -2.57 -13.23
CA ILE A 244 21.05 -2.51 -13.36
C ILE A 244 21.47 -2.16 -14.81
N SER A 245 20.66 -2.52 -15.81
CA SER A 245 20.93 -2.11 -17.19
C SER A 245 20.76 -0.62 -17.43
N ASP A 246 19.93 0.04 -16.61
CA ASP A 246 19.71 1.47 -16.68
C ASP A 246 20.99 2.27 -16.39
N PHE A 247 21.95 1.71 -15.63
CA PHE A 247 23.21 2.39 -15.34
C PHE A 247 23.98 2.81 -16.60
N HIS A 248 23.98 1.97 -17.64
CA HIS A 248 24.63 2.28 -18.92
C HIS A 248 23.65 2.70 -20.03
N LEU A 249 22.36 2.32 -19.95
CA LEU A 249 21.39 2.65 -21.01
C LEU A 249 20.73 4.01 -20.78
N HIS A 250 20.44 4.36 -19.54
CA HIS A 250 19.61 5.52 -19.20
C HIS A 250 20.30 6.52 -18.27
N HIS A 251 20.91 6.06 -17.16
CA HIS A 251 21.59 6.95 -16.22
C HIS A 251 22.96 7.43 -16.71
N HIS A 252 23.58 6.70 -17.67
CA HIS A 252 24.91 7.01 -18.23
C HIS A 252 26.04 7.11 -17.17
N ILE A 253 25.91 6.37 -16.05
CA ILE A 253 26.90 6.30 -14.96
C ILE A 253 28.03 5.32 -15.33
N THR A 254 27.71 4.28 -16.08
CA THR A 254 28.65 3.32 -16.65
C THR A 254 28.52 3.31 -18.16
N THR A 255 29.45 2.64 -18.85
CA THR A 255 29.46 2.60 -20.32
C THR A 255 29.01 1.25 -20.87
N THR A 256 29.23 0.17 -20.10
CA THR A 256 29.01 -1.21 -20.55
C THR A 256 28.29 -2.03 -19.49
N ALA A 257 27.67 -3.14 -19.93
CA ALA A 257 26.99 -4.06 -19.01
C ALA A 257 27.92 -4.71 -17.96
N PRO A 258 29.20 -5.12 -18.29
CA PRO A 258 30.15 -5.56 -17.26
C PRO A 258 30.45 -4.50 -16.19
N GLU A 259 30.60 -3.22 -16.59
CA GLU A 259 30.80 -2.12 -15.63
C GLU A 259 29.58 -1.92 -14.73
N SER A 260 28.36 -2.01 -15.28
CA SER A 260 27.12 -1.92 -14.52
C SER A 260 26.98 -3.07 -13.52
N ALA A 261 27.26 -4.31 -13.96
CA ALA A 261 27.27 -5.47 -13.08
C ALA A 261 28.30 -5.31 -11.95
N ALA A 262 29.50 -4.81 -12.27
CA ALA A 262 30.56 -4.56 -11.30
C ALA A 262 30.18 -3.49 -10.28
N LEU A 263 29.59 -2.38 -10.70
CA LEU A 263 29.11 -1.33 -9.80
C LEU A 263 28.03 -1.88 -8.85
N ALA A 264 27.02 -2.54 -9.37
CA ALA A 264 25.92 -3.05 -8.57
C ALA A 264 26.39 -4.04 -7.49
N ILE A 265 27.19 -5.07 -7.87
CA ILE A 265 27.62 -6.10 -6.91
C ILE A 265 28.56 -5.51 -5.85
N LYS A 266 29.49 -4.61 -6.21
CA LYS A 266 30.38 -3.92 -5.26
C LYS A 266 29.65 -3.07 -4.27
N MET A 267 28.52 -2.45 -4.67
CA MET A 267 27.69 -1.66 -3.77
C MET A 267 26.80 -2.57 -2.90
N GLY A 268 26.66 -3.85 -3.22
CA GLY A 268 25.97 -4.84 -2.40
C GLY A 268 24.59 -5.22 -2.91
N CYS A 269 24.33 -5.06 -4.22
CA CYS A 269 23.20 -5.67 -4.89
C CYS A 269 23.50 -7.15 -5.12
N ASP A 270 22.79 -8.03 -4.41
CA ASP A 270 23.10 -9.47 -4.34
C ASP A 270 22.38 -10.27 -5.44
N VAL A 271 21.18 -9.83 -5.84
CA VAL A 271 20.37 -10.47 -6.90
C VAL A 271 20.00 -9.48 -7.99
N ASN A 272 20.21 -9.87 -9.24
CA ASN A 272 19.74 -9.12 -10.41
C ASN A 272 18.41 -9.69 -10.93
N CYS A 273 17.34 -8.90 -10.87
CA CYS A 273 16.18 -9.12 -11.74
C CYS A 273 16.51 -8.58 -13.13
N GLY A 274 16.76 -9.49 -14.08
CA GLY A 274 17.18 -9.15 -15.43
C GLY A 274 18.41 -9.96 -15.85
N ASN A 275 19.15 -9.46 -16.84
CA ASN A 275 20.22 -10.18 -17.50
C ASN A 275 21.63 -9.58 -17.33
N THR A 276 21.77 -8.45 -16.61
CA THR A 276 23.06 -7.76 -16.51
C THR A 276 24.11 -8.59 -15.76
N TYR A 277 23.71 -9.41 -14.78
CA TYR A 277 24.65 -10.31 -14.08
C TYR A 277 25.14 -11.51 -14.88
N LEU A 278 24.66 -11.72 -16.10
CA LEU A 278 25.31 -12.61 -17.08
C LEU A 278 26.74 -12.15 -17.42
N HIS A 279 27.06 -10.88 -17.19
CA HIS A 279 28.36 -10.28 -17.44
C HIS A 279 29.31 -10.28 -16.23
N LEU A 280 28.95 -10.90 -15.09
CA LEU A 280 29.80 -10.94 -13.90
C LEU A 280 31.14 -11.63 -14.13
N LEU A 281 31.15 -12.77 -14.83
CA LEU A 281 32.41 -13.47 -15.12
C LEU A 281 33.31 -12.65 -16.05
N ARG A 282 32.71 -11.91 -17.00
CA ARG A 282 33.49 -10.97 -17.84
C ARG A 282 34.03 -9.81 -16.99
N ALA A 283 33.23 -9.26 -16.07
CA ALA A 283 33.70 -8.21 -15.15
C ALA A 283 34.85 -8.71 -14.26
N LEU A 284 34.83 -9.99 -13.86
CA LEU A 284 35.92 -10.62 -13.10
C LEU A 284 37.20 -10.76 -13.98
N GLU A 285 37.06 -11.26 -15.20
CA GLU A 285 38.20 -11.36 -16.18
C GLU A 285 38.82 -9.99 -16.46
N ASP A 286 38.03 -8.94 -16.59
CA ASP A 286 38.46 -7.57 -16.81
C ASP A 286 39.02 -6.90 -15.54
N GLY A 287 39.02 -7.59 -14.38
CA GLY A 287 39.53 -7.06 -13.10
C GLY A 287 38.66 -5.97 -12.48
N LEU A 288 37.41 -5.84 -12.91
CA LEU A 288 36.46 -4.86 -12.36
C LEU A 288 35.92 -5.28 -11.00
N ILE A 289 35.86 -6.58 -10.71
CA ILE A 289 35.41 -7.19 -9.45
C ILE A 289 36.38 -8.30 -9.04
N THR A 290 36.20 -8.82 -7.83
CA THR A 290 36.92 -9.97 -7.27
C THR A 290 36.02 -11.18 -7.11
N GLU A 291 36.59 -12.37 -6.91
CA GLU A 291 35.80 -13.56 -6.54
C GLU A 291 35.06 -13.38 -5.21
N ASP A 292 35.63 -12.58 -4.29
CA ASP A 292 35.02 -12.30 -2.98
C ASP A 292 33.72 -11.49 -3.13
N ASP A 293 33.60 -10.61 -4.13
CA ASP A 293 32.36 -9.87 -4.41
C ASP A 293 31.21 -10.83 -4.76
N ILE A 294 31.49 -11.78 -5.67
CA ILE A 294 30.54 -12.81 -6.09
C ILE A 294 30.20 -13.76 -4.93
N THR A 295 31.22 -14.17 -4.16
CA THR A 295 31.07 -15.08 -3.04
C THR A 295 30.19 -14.46 -1.93
N THR A 296 30.45 -13.20 -1.58
CA THR A 296 29.70 -12.48 -0.55
C THR A 296 28.22 -12.38 -0.93
N ALA A 297 27.89 -12.05 -2.18
CA ALA A 297 26.53 -12.01 -2.66
C ALA A 297 25.87 -13.40 -2.59
N ALA A 298 26.53 -14.45 -3.07
CA ALA A 298 26.03 -15.81 -2.99
C ALA A 298 25.77 -16.27 -1.54
N GLU A 299 26.68 -15.96 -0.60
CA GLU A 299 26.48 -16.32 0.82
C GLU A 299 25.25 -15.65 1.43
N ARG A 300 24.98 -14.39 1.10
CA ARG A 300 23.75 -13.70 1.55
C ARG A 300 22.50 -14.37 1.01
N LEU A 301 22.49 -14.74 -0.25
CA LEU A 301 21.37 -15.42 -0.89
C LEU A 301 21.13 -16.81 -0.27
N PHE A 302 22.16 -17.60 -0.12
CA PHE A 302 22.03 -18.91 0.53
C PHE A 302 21.67 -18.80 2.01
N THR A 303 22.09 -17.73 2.71
CA THR A 303 21.62 -17.44 4.06
C THR A 303 20.11 -17.31 4.10
N THR A 304 19.50 -16.56 3.17
CA THR A 304 18.03 -16.46 3.05
C THR A 304 17.40 -17.83 2.78
N ARG A 305 17.94 -18.61 1.85
CA ARG A 305 17.41 -19.96 1.54
C ARG A 305 17.47 -20.90 2.75
N PHE A 306 18.55 -20.87 3.56
CA PHE A 306 18.63 -21.58 4.83
C PHE A 306 17.65 -21.02 5.87
N MET A 307 17.47 -19.72 5.94
CA MET A 307 16.47 -19.10 6.84
C MET A 307 15.03 -19.48 6.47
N LEU A 308 14.75 -19.75 5.20
CA LEU A 308 13.47 -20.26 4.71
C LEU A 308 13.25 -21.75 5.03
N GLY A 309 14.29 -22.47 5.48
CA GLY A 309 14.23 -23.90 5.74
C GLY A 309 14.18 -24.77 4.48
N GLU A 310 14.62 -24.26 3.32
CA GLU A 310 14.56 -24.99 2.05
C GLU A 310 15.34 -26.30 2.06
N PHE A 311 16.42 -26.36 2.84
CA PHE A 311 17.31 -27.53 2.96
C PHE A 311 17.00 -28.41 4.19
N ASP A 312 15.89 -28.16 4.92
CA ASP A 312 15.46 -28.96 6.06
C ASP A 312 14.14 -29.68 5.74
N GLU A 313 14.22 -31.00 5.55
CA GLU A 313 13.02 -31.83 5.30
C GLU A 313 11.99 -31.72 6.42
N ASN A 314 12.41 -31.38 7.63
CA ASN A 314 11.56 -31.18 8.80
C ASN A 314 11.15 -29.72 9.02
N CYS A 315 11.24 -28.86 7.99
CA CYS A 315 10.73 -27.50 8.09
C CYS A 315 9.24 -27.53 8.46
N GLU A 316 8.88 -26.77 9.48
CA GLU A 316 7.52 -26.72 10.06
C GLU A 316 6.43 -26.35 9.04
N TYR A 317 6.79 -25.64 7.98
CA TYR A 317 5.87 -25.19 6.94
C TYR A 317 5.69 -26.19 5.79
N ASN A 318 6.47 -27.28 5.73
CA ASN A 318 6.36 -28.27 4.65
C ASN A 318 5.04 -29.06 4.71
N SER A 319 4.36 -29.06 5.87
CA SER A 319 3.08 -29.76 6.08
C SER A 319 1.85 -28.91 5.77
N ILE A 320 2.00 -27.63 5.40
CA ILE A 320 0.86 -26.77 5.06
C ILE A 320 0.21 -27.31 3.78
N PRO A 321 -1.07 -27.74 3.85
CA PRO A 321 -1.76 -28.36 2.72
C PRO A 321 -2.33 -27.30 1.77
N TYR A 322 -2.62 -27.72 0.52
CA TYR A 322 -3.16 -26.80 -0.50
C TYR A 322 -4.58 -26.29 -0.19
N GLU A 323 -5.34 -27.03 0.60
CA GLU A 323 -6.72 -26.73 1.00
C GLU A 323 -6.85 -25.45 1.84
N VAL A 324 -5.75 -24.91 2.35
CA VAL A 324 -5.77 -23.60 3.04
C VAL A 324 -6.00 -22.44 2.08
N VAL A 325 -5.73 -22.63 0.77
CA VAL A 325 -5.91 -21.57 -0.25
C VAL A 325 -7.40 -21.27 -0.37
N GLU A 326 -7.76 -20.00 -0.12
CA GLU A 326 -9.16 -19.54 -0.07
C GLU A 326 -10.06 -20.35 0.88
N CYS A 327 -9.53 -20.86 1.99
CA CYS A 327 -10.36 -21.51 2.99
C CYS A 327 -11.37 -20.52 3.61
N PRO A 328 -12.45 -21.00 4.23
CA PRO A 328 -13.50 -20.12 4.76
C PRO A 328 -12.99 -19.04 5.71
N GLU A 329 -11.98 -19.35 6.53
CA GLU A 329 -11.37 -18.42 7.49
C GLU A 329 -10.62 -17.30 6.78
N HIS A 330 -9.86 -17.60 5.71
CA HIS A 330 -9.15 -16.62 4.89
C HIS A 330 -10.11 -15.71 4.16
N LEU A 331 -11.17 -16.28 3.57
CA LEU A 331 -12.22 -15.51 2.89
C LEU A 331 -12.99 -14.60 3.85
N ALA A 332 -13.26 -15.05 5.08
CA ALA A 332 -13.90 -14.24 6.11
C ALA A 332 -13.04 -13.04 6.53
N LEU A 333 -11.71 -13.25 6.68
CA LEU A 333 -10.76 -12.17 6.96
C LEU A 333 -10.70 -11.15 5.81
N SER A 334 -10.74 -11.62 4.55
CA SER A 334 -10.77 -10.72 3.38
C SER A 334 -12.06 -9.88 3.36
N GLU A 335 -13.20 -10.46 3.67
CA GLU A 335 -14.48 -9.73 3.80
C GLU A 335 -14.45 -8.70 4.94
N GLU A 336 -13.86 -9.06 6.08
CA GLU A 336 -13.69 -8.11 7.20
C GLU A 336 -12.76 -6.97 6.82
N ALA A 337 -11.63 -7.24 6.19
CA ALA A 337 -10.70 -6.23 5.70
C ALA A 337 -11.38 -5.28 4.71
N ALA A 338 -12.18 -5.82 3.77
CA ALA A 338 -12.95 -5.02 2.83
C ALA A 338 -13.94 -4.08 3.54
N ARG A 339 -14.72 -4.59 4.52
CA ARG A 339 -15.65 -3.75 5.30
C ARG A 339 -14.96 -2.62 6.05
N ARG A 340 -13.79 -2.89 6.65
CA ARG A 340 -13.07 -1.93 7.47
C ARG A 340 -12.24 -0.93 6.66
N SER A 341 -12.00 -1.20 5.37
CA SER A 341 -11.22 -0.33 4.48
C SER A 341 -12.06 0.73 3.76
N VAL A 342 -13.35 0.49 3.54
CA VAL A 342 -14.23 1.42 2.83
C VAL A 342 -14.52 2.65 3.68
N VAL A 343 -14.40 3.85 3.09
CA VAL A 343 -14.51 5.13 3.80
C VAL A 343 -15.77 5.87 3.42
N LEU A 344 -16.58 6.25 4.41
CA LEU A 344 -17.73 7.13 4.21
C LEU A 344 -17.28 8.59 4.29
N LEU A 345 -17.41 9.32 3.18
CA LEU A 345 -16.93 10.71 3.05
C LEU A 345 -18.03 11.74 3.27
N LYS A 346 -19.27 11.41 2.89
CA LYS A 346 -20.46 12.25 3.06
C LYS A 346 -21.69 11.39 3.31
N ASN A 347 -22.59 11.85 4.20
CA ASN A 347 -23.90 11.24 4.41
C ASN A 347 -24.91 12.30 4.89
N ASP A 348 -25.84 12.69 4.02
CA ASP A 348 -26.92 13.64 4.35
C ASP A 348 -28.12 12.93 5.04
N GLY A 349 -27.87 11.76 5.64
CA GLY A 349 -28.87 10.97 6.37
C GLY A 349 -29.58 9.93 5.53
N ILE A 350 -29.12 9.67 4.27
CA ILE A 350 -29.65 8.59 3.43
C ILE A 350 -29.18 7.21 3.86
N LEU A 351 -27.96 7.12 4.37
CA LEU A 351 -27.37 5.88 4.87
C LEU A 351 -27.54 5.77 6.39
N PRO A 352 -27.78 4.55 6.92
CA PRO A 352 -27.94 3.29 6.21
C PRO A 352 -29.30 3.21 5.48
N LEU A 353 -29.31 2.48 4.33
CA LEU A 353 -30.51 2.23 3.58
C LEU A 353 -31.46 1.30 4.35
N ASP A 354 -32.75 1.64 4.40
CA ASP A 354 -33.78 0.79 4.95
C ASP A 354 -34.46 -0.03 3.85
N LYS A 355 -34.09 -1.31 3.74
CA LYS A 355 -34.62 -2.26 2.77
C LYS A 355 -36.19 -2.29 2.75
N ALA A 356 -36.82 -2.07 3.90
CA ALA A 356 -38.27 -2.09 3.99
C ALA A 356 -38.96 -0.87 3.33
N LYS A 357 -38.24 0.22 3.12
CA LYS A 357 -38.75 1.46 2.52
C LYS A 357 -38.41 1.61 1.05
N ILE A 358 -37.57 0.75 0.49
CA ILE A 358 -37.09 0.83 -0.87
C ILE A 358 -37.71 -0.29 -1.68
N LYS A 359 -38.30 0.04 -2.84
CA LYS A 359 -38.86 -0.93 -3.79
C LYS A 359 -37.93 -1.17 -4.98
N THR A 360 -37.24 -0.15 -5.41
CA THR A 360 -36.36 -0.21 -6.58
C THR A 360 -35.05 0.54 -6.31
N ILE A 361 -33.94 -0.12 -6.55
CA ILE A 361 -32.59 0.46 -6.51
C ILE A 361 -32.04 0.49 -7.93
N GLY A 362 -31.55 1.65 -8.38
CA GLY A 362 -30.76 1.78 -9.59
C GLY A 362 -29.28 1.64 -9.27
N VAL A 363 -28.62 0.63 -9.82
CA VAL A 363 -27.16 0.48 -9.75
C VAL A 363 -26.60 0.89 -11.10
N ILE A 364 -25.85 1.98 -11.13
CA ILE A 364 -25.43 2.62 -12.37
C ILE A 364 -23.91 2.85 -12.34
N GLY A 365 -23.25 2.67 -13.45
CA GLY A 365 -21.85 3.06 -13.62
C GLY A 365 -20.92 1.95 -14.13
N PRO A 366 -19.80 2.33 -14.74
CA PRO A 366 -18.88 1.40 -15.39
C PRO A 366 -18.18 0.45 -14.38
N ASN A 367 -17.97 0.89 -13.14
CA ASN A 367 -17.33 0.07 -12.10
C ASN A 367 -18.33 -0.79 -11.32
N ALA A 368 -19.66 -0.64 -11.55
CA ALA A 368 -20.67 -1.36 -10.78
C ALA A 368 -20.59 -2.88 -10.93
N ASN A 369 -20.23 -3.36 -12.12
CA ASN A 369 -20.11 -4.78 -12.45
C ASN A 369 -18.74 -5.13 -13.06
N ASP A 370 -17.70 -4.38 -12.69
CA ASP A 370 -16.33 -4.61 -13.14
C ASP A 370 -15.51 -5.34 -12.07
N ARG A 371 -15.00 -6.54 -12.41
CA ARG A 371 -14.14 -7.34 -11.54
C ARG A 371 -12.75 -6.73 -11.37
N MET A 372 -12.25 -6.02 -12.39
CA MET A 372 -10.94 -5.38 -12.34
C MET A 372 -10.92 -4.22 -11.33
N ALA A 373 -12.05 -3.53 -11.16
CA ALA A 373 -12.20 -2.49 -10.15
C ALA A 373 -12.20 -3.01 -8.69
N LEU A 374 -12.21 -4.32 -8.48
CA LEU A 374 -12.13 -4.93 -7.14
C LEU A 374 -10.69 -5.13 -6.66
N ILE A 375 -9.76 -5.40 -7.56
CA ILE A 375 -8.47 -6.03 -7.21
C ILE A 375 -7.24 -5.14 -7.38
N GLY A 376 -7.21 -4.24 -8.37
CA GLY A 376 -6.01 -3.42 -8.64
C GLY A 376 -4.77 -4.24 -9.03
N ASN A 377 -3.58 -3.63 -8.98
CA ASN A 377 -2.34 -4.24 -9.48
C ASN A 377 -1.78 -5.34 -8.56
N TYR A 378 -0.96 -6.23 -9.12
CA TYR A 378 -0.28 -7.35 -8.46
C TYR A 378 -1.23 -8.32 -7.73
N HIS A 379 -2.22 -8.83 -8.46
CA HIS A 379 -3.22 -9.75 -7.93
C HIS A 379 -3.02 -11.21 -8.40
N GLY A 380 -3.61 -12.14 -7.65
CA GLY A 380 -3.88 -13.51 -8.07
C GLY A 380 -5.26 -13.62 -8.73
N THR A 381 -5.81 -14.82 -8.75
CA THR A 381 -7.16 -15.10 -9.24
C THR A 381 -8.05 -15.56 -8.09
N ALA A 382 -9.12 -14.85 -7.78
CA ALA A 382 -10.08 -15.32 -6.81
C ALA A 382 -11.01 -16.37 -7.42
N SER A 383 -11.41 -17.39 -6.65
CA SER A 383 -12.40 -18.38 -7.09
C SER A 383 -13.78 -17.75 -7.34
N ARG A 384 -14.11 -16.69 -6.60
CA ARG A 384 -15.32 -15.89 -6.79
C ARG A 384 -15.06 -14.41 -6.57
N TYR A 385 -15.46 -13.60 -7.55
CA TYR A 385 -15.55 -12.15 -7.43
C TYR A 385 -16.98 -11.77 -7.09
N ILE A 386 -17.17 -10.76 -6.23
CA ILE A 386 -18.47 -10.18 -5.90
C ILE A 386 -18.40 -8.70 -6.19
N THR A 387 -18.95 -8.27 -7.32
CA THR A 387 -19.02 -6.87 -7.73
C THR A 387 -20.02 -6.09 -6.87
N VAL A 388 -20.00 -4.76 -6.95
CA VAL A 388 -20.98 -3.93 -6.21
C VAL A 388 -22.42 -4.30 -6.60
N LEU A 389 -22.67 -4.52 -7.89
CA LEU A 389 -23.97 -4.98 -8.38
C LEU A 389 -24.39 -6.32 -7.76
N GLU A 390 -23.51 -7.33 -7.85
CA GLU A 390 -23.78 -8.66 -7.27
C GLU A 390 -23.99 -8.59 -5.76
N GLY A 391 -23.14 -7.80 -5.04
CA GLY A 391 -23.27 -7.65 -3.58
C GLY A 391 -24.60 -7.03 -3.16
N ILE A 392 -25.10 -6.03 -3.89
CA ILE A 392 -26.41 -5.43 -3.65
C ILE A 392 -27.52 -6.43 -3.97
N GLN A 393 -27.48 -7.12 -5.12
CA GLN A 393 -28.46 -8.15 -5.51
C GLN A 393 -28.53 -9.27 -4.49
N ASP A 394 -27.38 -9.82 -4.07
CA ASP A 394 -27.31 -10.89 -3.06
C ASP A 394 -27.88 -10.42 -1.70
N TYR A 395 -27.65 -9.15 -1.31
CA TYR A 395 -28.11 -8.61 -0.04
C TYR A 395 -29.63 -8.38 0.00
N VAL A 396 -30.20 -7.78 -1.06
CA VAL A 396 -31.62 -7.44 -1.06
C VAL A 396 -32.51 -8.62 -1.46
N GLY A 397 -31.99 -9.59 -2.23
CA GLY A 397 -32.75 -10.74 -2.73
C GLY A 397 -33.93 -10.30 -3.60
N ASP A 398 -35.03 -11.04 -3.50
CA ASP A 398 -36.25 -10.76 -4.27
C ASP A 398 -37.16 -9.67 -3.69
N ASP A 399 -36.80 -9.13 -2.50
CA ASP A 399 -37.62 -8.13 -1.81
C ASP A 399 -37.55 -6.74 -2.46
N VAL A 400 -36.41 -6.41 -3.12
CA VAL A 400 -36.19 -5.14 -3.76
C VAL A 400 -35.73 -5.36 -5.21
N ARG A 401 -36.37 -4.66 -6.12
CA ARG A 401 -35.97 -4.68 -7.54
C ARG A 401 -34.67 -3.94 -7.74
N VAL A 402 -33.68 -4.59 -8.35
CA VAL A 402 -32.42 -3.96 -8.74
C VAL A 402 -32.39 -3.74 -10.24
N LEU A 403 -32.34 -2.49 -10.68
CA LEU A 403 -32.12 -2.10 -12.07
C LEU A 403 -30.66 -1.77 -12.27
N TYR A 404 -30.09 -2.19 -13.40
CA TYR A 404 -28.71 -1.93 -13.74
C TYR A 404 -28.57 -1.20 -15.07
N ALA A 405 -27.64 -0.25 -15.12
CA ALA A 405 -27.14 0.35 -16.35
C ALA A 405 -25.64 0.61 -16.23
N GLU A 406 -24.84 0.24 -17.23
CA GLU A 406 -23.43 0.59 -17.30
C GLU A 406 -23.24 2.11 -17.40
N GLY A 407 -24.15 2.81 -18.08
CA GLY A 407 -24.22 4.25 -18.17
C GLY A 407 -23.17 4.91 -19.06
N CYS A 408 -21.94 4.46 -19.00
CA CYS A 408 -20.85 4.89 -19.88
C CYS A 408 -19.72 3.85 -19.88
N HIS A 409 -18.82 3.94 -20.84
CA HIS A 409 -17.56 3.22 -20.80
C HIS A 409 -16.64 3.85 -19.74
N LEU A 410 -15.70 3.07 -19.19
CA LEU A 410 -14.78 3.50 -18.14
C LEU A 410 -14.02 4.79 -18.52
N TYR A 411 -13.57 4.91 -19.79
CA TYR A 411 -12.81 6.09 -20.26
C TYR A 411 -13.11 6.50 -21.72
N LYS A 412 -13.71 5.63 -22.55
CA LYS A 412 -14.02 5.96 -23.94
C LYS A 412 -15.34 6.74 -24.01
N ASP A 413 -15.54 7.48 -25.08
CA ASP A 413 -16.73 8.29 -25.30
C ASP A 413 -18.02 7.48 -25.55
N ARG A 414 -17.89 6.15 -25.77
CA ARG A 414 -18.99 5.21 -26.05
C ARG A 414 -18.65 3.80 -25.57
N VAL A 415 -19.66 3.00 -25.30
CA VAL A 415 -19.55 1.57 -24.96
C VAL A 415 -19.48 0.73 -26.22
N GLU A 416 -20.49 0.90 -27.11
CA GLU A 416 -20.56 0.15 -28.35
C GLU A 416 -19.74 0.80 -29.46
N GLY A 417 -18.89 0.04 -30.12
CA GLY A 417 -17.99 0.56 -31.17
C GLY A 417 -18.71 1.26 -32.35
N LEU A 418 -19.94 0.88 -32.62
CA LEU A 418 -20.80 1.49 -33.65
C LEU A 418 -21.82 2.49 -33.08
N GLY A 419 -21.81 2.71 -31.76
CA GLY A 419 -22.69 3.67 -31.10
C GLY A 419 -22.25 5.13 -31.33
N LEU A 420 -23.11 6.06 -30.94
CA LEU A 420 -22.77 7.46 -30.84
C LEU A 420 -22.11 7.77 -29.48
N PRO A 421 -21.34 8.85 -29.34
CA PRO A 421 -20.84 9.28 -28.04
C PRO A 421 -21.93 9.39 -26.98
N GLY A 422 -21.73 8.78 -25.82
CA GLY A 422 -22.73 8.72 -24.74
C GLY A 422 -23.88 7.75 -24.99
N ASP A 423 -23.67 6.69 -25.75
CA ASP A 423 -24.67 5.69 -26.20
C ASP A 423 -25.47 5.00 -25.09
N ARG A 424 -24.99 5.02 -23.82
CA ARG A 424 -25.64 4.43 -22.64
C ARG A 424 -26.23 5.45 -21.65
N LEU A 425 -26.10 6.75 -21.90
CA LEU A 425 -26.55 7.78 -20.97
C LEU A 425 -28.08 7.77 -20.79
N SER A 426 -28.85 7.62 -21.88
CA SER A 426 -30.31 7.56 -21.78
C SER A 426 -30.84 6.35 -21.02
N GLU A 427 -30.15 5.21 -21.09
CA GLU A 427 -30.44 4.04 -20.28
C GLU A 427 -30.22 4.31 -18.80
N ALA A 428 -29.08 4.95 -18.46
CA ALA A 428 -28.77 5.36 -17.09
C ALA A 428 -29.82 6.34 -16.53
N GLU A 429 -30.20 7.35 -17.31
CA GLU A 429 -31.25 8.31 -16.95
C GLU A 429 -32.59 7.57 -16.68
N THR A 430 -32.99 6.65 -17.56
CA THR A 430 -34.19 5.84 -17.39
C THR A 430 -34.13 4.99 -16.11
N VAL A 431 -33.02 4.33 -15.84
CA VAL A 431 -32.84 3.53 -14.61
C VAL A 431 -32.94 4.42 -13.37
N ALA A 432 -32.29 5.59 -13.40
CA ALA A 432 -32.34 6.54 -12.28
C ALA A 432 -33.77 7.04 -12.03
N GLU A 433 -34.50 7.49 -13.07
CA GLU A 433 -35.87 8.00 -12.95
C GLU A 433 -36.83 6.96 -12.35
N HIS A 434 -36.65 5.66 -12.67
CA HIS A 434 -37.51 4.56 -12.21
C HIS A 434 -37.01 3.91 -10.90
N SER A 435 -36.06 4.52 -10.19
CA SER A 435 -35.56 4.05 -8.92
C SER A 435 -35.94 4.96 -7.76
N ASP A 436 -36.04 4.39 -6.56
CA ASP A 436 -36.24 5.15 -5.32
C ASP A 436 -34.92 5.79 -4.84
N VAL A 437 -33.80 5.09 -5.08
CA VAL A 437 -32.43 5.52 -4.78
C VAL A 437 -31.48 4.99 -5.86
N VAL A 438 -30.45 5.76 -6.16
CA VAL A 438 -29.40 5.39 -7.11
C VAL A 438 -28.10 5.13 -6.36
N VAL A 439 -27.48 3.99 -6.61
CA VAL A 439 -26.08 3.69 -6.27
C VAL A 439 -25.27 3.87 -7.55
N LEU A 440 -24.56 4.98 -7.63
CA LEU A 440 -23.71 5.34 -8.78
C LEU A 440 -22.28 4.90 -8.49
N VAL A 441 -21.71 4.03 -9.33
CA VAL A 441 -20.38 3.44 -9.12
C VAL A 441 -19.45 3.90 -10.23
N THR A 442 -18.54 4.80 -9.88
CA THR A 442 -17.53 5.35 -10.80
C THR A 442 -16.14 5.04 -10.30
N GLY A 443 -15.14 5.26 -11.12
CA GLY A 443 -13.75 5.10 -10.69
C GLY A 443 -12.80 4.75 -11.82
N LEU A 444 -11.75 4.06 -11.44
CA LEU A 444 -10.67 3.60 -12.31
C LEU A 444 -10.52 2.09 -12.18
N ASN A 445 -9.48 1.55 -12.77
CA ASN A 445 -8.94 0.21 -12.52
C ASN A 445 -7.44 0.21 -12.83
N GLU A 446 -6.76 -0.92 -12.69
CA GLU A 446 -5.32 -1.02 -12.89
C GLU A 446 -4.82 -0.62 -14.28
N ASN A 447 -5.71 -0.61 -15.29
CA ASN A 447 -5.34 -0.17 -16.64
C ASN A 447 -5.32 1.36 -16.80
N LEU A 448 -5.91 2.12 -15.86
CA LEU A 448 -5.96 3.58 -15.87
C LEU A 448 -5.06 4.23 -14.83
N GLU A 449 -4.83 3.56 -13.70
CA GLU A 449 -3.83 3.93 -12.73
C GLU A 449 -3.05 2.67 -12.32
N GLY A 450 -1.77 2.63 -12.61
CA GLY A 450 -0.96 1.43 -12.40
C GLY A 450 0.51 1.66 -12.72
N GLU A 451 1.16 0.60 -13.11
CA GLU A 451 2.58 0.59 -13.45
C GLU A 451 2.81 1.00 -14.91
N GLU A 452 4.04 1.34 -15.25
CA GLU A 452 4.47 1.57 -16.61
C GLU A 452 4.01 0.44 -17.56
N MET A 453 3.64 0.80 -18.80
CA MET A 453 3.11 -0.08 -19.85
C MET A 453 1.62 -0.44 -19.71
N ASP A 454 0.88 0.13 -18.79
CA ASP A 454 -0.58 0.00 -18.77
C ASP A 454 -1.19 0.73 -19.97
N GLN A 455 -1.75 -0.05 -20.91
CA GLN A 455 -2.06 0.42 -22.27
C GLN A 455 -3.31 1.30 -22.37
N SER A 456 -4.12 1.37 -21.33
CA SER A 456 -5.37 2.13 -21.34
C SER A 456 -5.19 3.58 -20.91
N ASN A 457 -4.08 3.92 -20.30
CA ASN A 457 -3.76 5.28 -19.90
C ASN A 457 -3.19 6.06 -21.08
N SER A 458 -3.86 7.11 -21.50
CA SER A 458 -3.42 7.98 -22.58
C SER A 458 -2.34 8.99 -22.16
N VAL A 459 -2.00 9.04 -20.87
CA VAL A 459 -1.10 10.03 -20.29
C VAL A 459 -0.15 9.35 -19.30
N GLY A 460 1.13 9.29 -19.65
CA GLY A 460 2.20 9.04 -18.69
C GLY A 460 2.33 7.62 -18.13
N SER A 461 2.03 6.57 -18.91
CA SER A 461 2.37 5.18 -18.54
C SER A 461 1.87 4.75 -17.15
N GLY A 462 0.56 4.86 -16.90
CA GLY A 462 -0.07 4.47 -15.63
C GLY A 462 -0.32 5.65 -14.68
N ASP A 463 0.35 6.78 -14.84
CA ASP A 463 0.10 7.99 -14.08
C ASP A 463 -1.10 8.79 -14.61
N LYS A 464 -1.71 9.59 -13.74
CA LYS A 464 -2.79 10.50 -14.08
C LYS A 464 -2.27 11.90 -14.36
N ALA A 465 -2.82 12.57 -15.38
CA ALA A 465 -2.47 13.97 -15.67
C ALA A 465 -3.05 14.94 -14.62
N ASN A 466 -4.20 14.59 -14.04
CA ASN A 466 -4.93 15.39 -13.06
C ASN A 466 -5.81 14.48 -12.20
N LEU A 467 -6.60 15.06 -11.30
CA LEU A 467 -7.46 14.33 -10.37
C LEU A 467 -8.90 14.12 -10.88
N LEU A 468 -9.20 14.47 -12.12
CA LEU A 468 -10.55 14.32 -12.67
C LEU A 468 -10.85 12.86 -13.04
N LEU A 469 -12.03 12.40 -12.72
CA LEU A 469 -12.58 11.18 -13.31
C LEU A 469 -12.65 11.30 -14.84
N PRO A 470 -12.56 10.20 -15.60
CA PRO A 470 -12.72 10.24 -17.06
C PRO A 470 -13.96 11.00 -17.51
N ALA A 471 -13.87 11.73 -18.62
CA ALA A 471 -14.92 12.61 -19.10
C ALA A 471 -16.30 11.94 -19.26
N PRO A 472 -16.43 10.70 -19.78
CA PRO A 472 -17.74 10.04 -19.87
C PRO A 472 -18.35 9.77 -18.48
N GLN A 473 -17.55 9.48 -17.46
CA GLN A 473 -18.05 9.28 -16.09
C GLN A 473 -18.54 10.60 -15.48
N ARG A 474 -17.81 11.71 -15.67
CA ARG A 474 -18.26 13.04 -15.23
C ARG A 474 -19.60 13.41 -15.89
N LYS A 475 -19.73 13.10 -17.18
CA LYS A 475 -21.00 13.30 -17.90
C LYS A 475 -22.12 12.44 -17.35
N LEU A 476 -21.84 11.19 -17.02
CA LEU A 476 -22.82 10.30 -16.38
C LEU A 476 -23.28 10.87 -15.02
N MET A 477 -22.35 11.37 -14.18
CA MET A 477 -22.69 12.01 -12.91
C MET A 477 -23.65 13.17 -13.09
N GLU A 478 -23.42 14.05 -14.10
CA GLU A 478 -24.32 15.17 -14.43
C GLU A 478 -25.71 14.71 -14.85
N VAL A 479 -25.81 13.65 -15.67
CA VAL A 479 -27.08 13.11 -16.14
C VAL A 479 -27.90 12.53 -14.98
N VAL A 480 -27.25 11.71 -14.14
CA VAL A 480 -27.90 11.11 -12.98
C VAL A 480 -28.33 12.19 -11.96
N ALA A 481 -27.52 13.19 -11.69
CA ALA A 481 -27.87 14.30 -10.78
C ALA A 481 -29.14 15.04 -11.23
N LYS A 482 -29.33 15.27 -12.54
CA LYS A 482 -30.50 15.98 -13.10
C LYS A 482 -31.81 15.26 -12.88
N THR A 483 -31.82 13.97 -12.61
CA THR A 483 -33.07 13.21 -12.32
C THR A 483 -33.69 13.60 -10.98
N GLY A 484 -32.92 14.28 -10.10
CA GLY A 484 -33.37 14.71 -8.76
C GLY A 484 -33.60 13.55 -7.79
N LYS A 485 -33.14 12.34 -8.11
CA LYS A 485 -33.21 11.19 -7.21
C LYS A 485 -32.09 11.24 -6.16
N PRO A 486 -32.28 10.66 -4.97
CA PRO A 486 -31.19 10.49 -4.03
C PRO A 486 -30.10 9.60 -4.63
N VAL A 487 -28.85 10.10 -4.63
CA VAL A 487 -27.71 9.39 -5.21
C VAL A 487 -26.67 9.11 -4.12
N ILE A 488 -26.19 7.88 -4.09
CA ILE A 488 -25.03 7.44 -3.31
C ILE A 488 -23.91 7.16 -4.31
N LEU A 489 -22.85 7.95 -4.28
CA LEU A 489 -21.65 7.68 -5.09
C LEU A 489 -20.76 6.68 -4.39
N ILE A 490 -20.33 5.65 -5.09
CA ILE A 490 -19.20 4.78 -4.71
C ILE A 490 -18.07 5.05 -5.70
N ASN A 491 -17.01 5.68 -5.21
CA ASN A 491 -15.81 5.95 -6.00
C ASN A 491 -14.80 4.81 -5.82
N MET A 492 -14.55 4.04 -6.89
CA MET A 492 -13.63 2.90 -6.88
C MET A 492 -12.33 3.31 -7.58
N THR A 493 -11.41 3.88 -6.81
CA THR A 493 -10.08 4.34 -7.28
C THR A 493 -9.02 4.00 -6.25
N GLY A 494 -7.81 3.73 -6.68
CA GLY A 494 -6.65 3.54 -5.80
C GLY A 494 -5.98 4.83 -5.34
N SER A 495 -6.59 5.98 -5.62
CA SER A 495 -6.02 7.30 -5.36
C SER A 495 -7.09 8.35 -5.05
N ALA A 496 -6.66 9.50 -4.55
CA ALA A 496 -7.52 10.67 -4.40
C ALA A 496 -7.95 11.23 -5.76
N MET A 497 -9.24 11.51 -5.90
CA MET A 497 -9.86 12.11 -7.08
C MET A 497 -10.62 13.39 -6.72
N ASP A 498 -10.92 14.22 -7.73
CA ASP A 498 -11.80 15.37 -7.56
C ASP A 498 -13.26 14.92 -7.43
N LEU A 499 -13.77 14.93 -6.22
CA LEU A 499 -15.14 14.56 -5.87
C LEU A 499 -16.02 15.77 -5.51
N ARG A 500 -15.59 17.01 -5.84
CA ARG A 500 -16.35 18.24 -5.52
C ARG A 500 -17.77 18.20 -6.06
N PHE A 501 -17.96 17.75 -7.30
CA PHE A 501 -19.30 17.59 -7.88
C PHE A 501 -20.18 16.65 -7.04
N ALA A 502 -19.64 15.54 -6.58
CA ALA A 502 -20.37 14.58 -5.76
C ALA A 502 -20.67 15.15 -4.37
N GLN A 503 -19.70 15.85 -3.77
CA GLN A 503 -19.88 16.52 -2.47
C GLN A 503 -21.05 17.52 -2.51
N GLU A 504 -21.23 18.24 -3.62
CA GLU A 504 -22.26 19.24 -3.78
C GLU A 504 -23.63 18.65 -4.13
N ASN A 505 -23.67 17.60 -4.96
CA ASN A 505 -24.90 17.18 -5.63
C ASN A 505 -25.48 15.85 -5.15
N PHE A 506 -24.70 15.00 -4.44
CA PHE A 506 -25.15 13.67 -4.05
C PHE A 506 -25.42 13.56 -2.54
N SER A 507 -26.31 12.64 -2.16
CA SER A 507 -26.75 12.45 -0.78
C SER A 507 -25.72 11.71 0.08
N ALA A 508 -24.88 10.88 -0.53
CA ALA A 508 -23.75 10.22 0.14
C ALA A 508 -22.59 10.00 -0.83
N VAL A 509 -21.38 10.01 -0.29
CA VAL A 509 -20.14 9.76 -1.03
C VAL A 509 -19.32 8.73 -0.26
N VAL A 510 -18.92 7.67 -0.93
CA VAL A 510 -18.16 6.54 -0.39
C VAL A 510 -16.90 6.34 -1.22
N GLN A 511 -15.73 6.27 -0.57
CA GLN A 511 -14.50 5.82 -1.19
C GLN A 511 -14.38 4.30 -1.02
N GLY A 512 -14.57 3.58 -2.11
CA GLY A 512 -14.54 2.12 -2.15
C GLY A 512 -13.16 1.53 -2.33
N TRP A 513 -12.20 2.30 -2.84
CA TRP A 513 -10.85 1.85 -3.23
C TRP A 513 -10.91 0.71 -4.26
N TYR A 514 -9.95 -0.23 -4.17
CA TYR A 514 -9.99 -1.57 -4.74
C TYR A 514 -10.12 -2.54 -3.57
N PRO A 515 -11.38 -2.95 -3.24
CA PRO A 515 -11.71 -3.51 -1.93
C PRO A 515 -11.48 -5.04 -1.81
N GLY A 516 -10.80 -5.65 -2.78
CA GLY A 516 -10.60 -7.09 -2.83
C GLY A 516 -11.75 -7.84 -3.51
N ALA A 517 -11.53 -9.12 -3.79
CA ALA A 517 -12.44 -9.92 -4.62
C ALA A 517 -13.89 -10.00 -4.10
N ARG A 518 -14.08 -9.82 -2.79
CA ARG A 518 -15.40 -9.85 -2.13
C ARG A 518 -15.92 -8.47 -1.71
N GLY A 519 -15.31 -7.42 -2.24
CA GLY A 519 -15.60 -6.03 -1.90
C GLY A 519 -17.05 -5.62 -2.09
N GLY A 520 -17.74 -6.10 -3.12
CA GLY A 520 -19.14 -5.76 -3.36
C GLY A 520 -20.08 -6.25 -2.24
N LYS A 521 -19.81 -7.44 -1.67
CA LYS A 521 -20.53 -7.92 -0.49
C LYS A 521 -20.31 -6.99 0.72
N ALA A 522 -19.07 -6.63 0.98
CA ALA A 522 -18.72 -5.72 2.07
C ALA A 522 -19.41 -4.36 1.92
N ILE A 523 -19.35 -3.78 0.71
CA ILE A 523 -20.02 -2.51 0.40
C ILE A 523 -21.53 -2.60 0.63
N ALA A 524 -22.20 -3.66 0.13
CA ALA A 524 -23.62 -3.84 0.36
C ALA A 524 -23.97 -3.94 1.85
N GLU A 525 -23.21 -4.72 2.64
CA GLU A 525 -23.41 -4.83 4.09
C GLU A 525 -23.28 -3.48 4.82
N LEU A 526 -22.36 -2.61 4.35
CA LEU A 526 -22.19 -1.25 4.87
C LEU A 526 -23.36 -0.35 4.46
N LEU A 527 -23.75 -0.33 3.19
CA LEU A 527 -24.84 0.53 2.70
C LEU A 527 -26.17 0.26 3.42
N PHE A 528 -26.44 -0.98 3.77
CA PHE A 528 -27.67 -1.38 4.48
C PHE A 528 -27.51 -1.42 6.01
N GLY A 529 -26.41 -0.96 6.56
CA GLY A 529 -26.22 -0.79 7.99
C GLY A 529 -26.08 -2.09 8.78
N LYS A 530 -25.72 -3.20 8.13
CA LYS A 530 -25.37 -4.43 8.87
C LYS A 530 -24.09 -4.21 9.70
N TYR A 531 -23.21 -3.39 9.19
CA TYR A 531 -22.01 -2.87 9.88
C TYR A 531 -21.92 -1.36 9.67
N SER A 532 -21.28 -0.66 10.60
CA SER A 532 -20.92 0.75 10.42
C SER A 532 -19.65 0.86 9.58
N PHE A 533 -19.52 1.93 8.81
CA PHE A 533 -18.24 2.33 8.23
C PHE A 533 -17.24 2.63 9.36
N SER A 534 -15.96 2.42 9.09
CA SER A 534 -14.89 2.68 10.05
C SER A 534 -13.59 3.15 9.38
N GLY A 535 -13.48 3.04 8.06
CA GLY A 535 -12.30 3.45 7.32
C GLY A 535 -11.99 4.94 7.45
N LYS A 536 -10.70 5.28 7.47
CA LYS A 536 -10.18 6.66 7.45
C LYS A 536 -9.26 6.84 6.25
N LEU A 537 -9.25 8.03 5.66
CA LEU A 537 -8.41 8.30 4.50
C LEU A 537 -6.91 8.25 4.85
N PRO A 538 -6.11 7.41 4.19
CA PRO A 538 -4.64 7.37 4.38
C PRO A 538 -3.92 8.38 3.49
N VAL A 539 -4.65 9.14 2.70
CA VAL A 539 -4.16 10.19 1.79
C VAL A 539 -5.12 11.38 1.77
N THR A 540 -4.59 12.56 1.52
CA THR A 540 -5.36 13.80 1.34
C THR A 540 -6.07 13.82 0.00
N PHE A 541 -7.36 14.17 -0.02
CA PHE A 541 -8.15 14.49 -1.21
C PHE A 541 -8.12 16.00 -1.44
N TYR A 542 -7.34 16.42 -2.41
CA TYR A 542 -7.18 17.83 -2.77
C TYR A 542 -8.38 18.35 -3.56
N ASN A 543 -8.61 19.65 -3.52
CA ASN A 543 -9.62 20.28 -4.38
C ASN A 543 -9.18 20.25 -5.85
N ASP A 544 -7.91 20.53 -6.11
CA ASP A 544 -7.38 20.59 -7.48
C ASP A 544 -5.93 20.10 -7.54
N SER A 545 -5.55 19.49 -8.66
CA SER A 545 -4.15 19.13 -8.94
C SER A 545 -3.27 20.32 -9.28
N ASP A 546 -3.86 21.44 -9.72
CA ASP A 546 -3.11 22.64 -10.11
C ASP A 546 -2.45 23.35 -8.91
N GLU A 547 -2.91 23.07 -7.70
CA GLU A 547 -2.30 23.56 -6.45
C GLU A 547 -1.09 22.72 -6.01
N LEU A 548 -0.84 21.55 -6.60
CA LEU A 548 0.28 20.68 -6.28
C LEU A 548 1.55 21.10 -7.03
N PRO A 549 2.73 20.92 -6.41
CA PRO A 549 4.02 21.13 -7.10
C PRO A 549 4.16 20.24 -8.34
N ALA A 550 5.16 20.51 -9.18
CA ALA A 550 5.49 19.67 -10.32
C ALA A 550 5.70 18.22 -9.87
N PHE A 551 5.20 17.25 -10.62
CA PHE A 551 5.27 15.84 -10.22
C PHE A 551 6.72 15.33 -10.05
N THR A 552 7.66 15.89 -10.83
CA THR A 552 9.09 15.61 -10.75
C THR A 552 9.81 16.30 -9.58
N ASP A 553 9.16 17.23 -8.88
CA ASP A 553 9.73 17.87 -7.70
C ASP A 553 9.55 16.98 -6.48
N TYR A 554 10.64 16.53 -5.89
CA TYR A 554 10.66 15.62 -4.74
C TYR A 554 10.78 16.35 -3.39
N ALA A 555 10.82 17.68 -3.38
CA ALA A 555 10.67 18.45 -2.16
C ALA A 555 9.28 18.21 -1.53
N MET A 556 9.22 18.11 -0.22
CA MET A 556 7.96 17.90 0.49
C MET A 556 7.18 19.18 0.74
N GLU A 557 7.74 20.35 0.43
CA GLU A 557 7.03 21.61 0.53
C GLU A 557 5.73 21.59 -0.28
N ASN A 558 4.64 22.00 0.36
CA ASN A 558 3.29 22.04 -0.19
C ASN A 558 2.77 20.68 -0.71
N ARG A 559 3.13 19.59 -0.02
CA ARG A 559 2.66 18.23 -0.29
C ARG A 559 2.16 17.59 0.99
N THR A 560 1.23 16.67 0.86
CA THR A 560 0.64 15.88 1.94
C THR A 560 0.02 16.74 3.04
N TYR A 561 -0.76 16.17 3.93
CA TYR A 561 -1.36 16.91 5.06
C TYR A 561 -0.33 17.61 5.94
N ARG A 562 0.94 17.14 5.92
CA ARG A 562 2.01 17.68 6.77
C ARG A 562 2.47 19.07 6.33
N TYR A 563 2.44 19.36 5.02
CA TYR A 563 3.01 20.58 4.45
C TYR A 563 2.06 21.36 3.52
N PHE A 564 0.99 20.75 3.03
CA PHE A 564 0.06 21.40 2.11
C PHE A 564 -0.75 22.49 2.80
N THR A 565 -0.96 23.60 2.09
CA THR A 565 -1.69 24.77 2.58
C THR A 565 -2.82 25.23 1.66
N GLY A 566 -3.04 24.52 0.56
CA GLY A 566 -4.11 24.78 -0.40
C GLY A 566 -5.46 24.18 0.00
N GLY A 567 -6.37 24.11 -0.95
CA GLY A 567 -7.73 23.65 -0.74
C GLY A 567 -7.82 22.12 -0.60
N VAL A 568 -8.38 21.63 0.51
CA VAL A 568 -8.60 20.20 0.80
C VAL A 568 -10.08 19.90 0.77
N LEU A 569 -10.48 18.90 -0.04
CA LEU A 569 -11.85 18.41 -0.09
C LEU A 569 -12.14 17.49 1.10
N TYR A 570 -11.30 16.44 1.29
CA TYR A 570 -11.33 15.55 2.45
C TYR A 570 -9.92 15.35 3.00
N PRO A 571 -9.72 15.67 4.28
CA PRO A 571 -8.40 15.58 4.91
C PRO A 571 -7.92 14.15 5.09
N PHE A 572 -6.60 13.95 5.15
CA PHE A 572 -5.99 12.72 5.68
C PHE A 572 -6.59 12.40 7.06
N GLY A 573 -6.81 11.12 7.37
CA GLY A 573 -7.40 10.67 8.62
C GLY A 573 -8.91 10.87 8.75
N TYR A 574 -9.58 11.47 7.76
CA TYR A 574 -11.02 11.71 7.76
C TYR A 574 -11.81 10.47 7.32
N GLY A 575 -12.99 10.28 7.91
CA GLY A 575 -13.98 9.28 7.56
C GLY A 575 -15.09 9.25 8.59
N LEU A 576 -16.33 9.03 8.15
CA LEU A 576 -17.54 9.02 8.98
C LEU A 576 -17.88 7.59 9.42
N THR A 577 -18.55 7.49 10.56
CA THR A 577 -19.23 6.28 11.05
C THR A 577 -20.73 6.53 11.15
N TYR A 578 -21.53 5.49 11.38
CA TYR A 578 -22.98 5.67 11.64
C TYR A 578 -23.29 6.14 13.06
N GLY A 579 -22.36 5.98 13.99
CA GLY A 579 -22.40 6.65 15.28
C GLY A 579 -21.72 8.02 15.22
N LYS A 580 -21.86 8.82 16.25
CA LYS A 580 -21.12 10.06 16.42
C LYS A 580 -20.12 9.89 17.54
N THR A 581 -18.84 9.81 17.19
CA THR A 581 -17.75 9.59 18.14
C THR A 581 -16.97 10.90 18.38
N GLU A 582 -16.72 11.21 19.63
CA GLU A 582 -15.89 12.35 20.02
C GLU A 582 -14.99 12.01 21.21
N VAL A 583 -13.81 12.62 21.25
CA VAL A 583 -12.95 12.64 22.43
C VAL A 583 -13.38 13.83 23.27
N THR A 584 -13.89 13.58 24.49
CA THR A 584 -14.41 14.64 25.39
C THR A 584 -13.35 15.15 26.35
N LYS A 585 -12.35 14.33 26.66
CA LYS A 585 -11.24 14.65 27.57
C LYS A 585 -10.01 13.83 27.16
N ALA A 586 -8.84 14.42 27.38
CA ALA A 586 -7.56 13.70 27.27
C ALA A 586 -6.58 14.17 28.33
N GLU A 587 -5.82 13.25 28.89
CA GLU A 587 -4.76 13.50 29.86
C GLU A 587 -3.49 12.76 29.39
N MET A 588 -2.33 13.37 29.60
CA MET A 588 -1.03 12.78 29.24
C MET A 588 -0.16 12.62 30.46
N ARG A 589 0.51 11.47 30.55
CA ARG A 589 1.49 11.13 31.57
C ARG A 589 2.80 10.71 30.91
N ASP A 590 3.93 11.21 31.44
CA ASP A 590 5.26 10.71 31.11
C ASP A 590 5.57 9.51 32.03
N ASP A 591 5.79 8.35 31.45
CA ASP A 591 6.17 7.13 32.20
C ASP A 591 7.69 6.82 32.11
N GLY A 592 8.46 7.75 31.53
CA GLY A 592 9.91 7.66 31.38
C GLY A 592 10.35 7.11 30.02
N GLU A 593 9.71 6.09 29.51
CA GLU A 593 10.00 5.48 28.21
C GLU A 593 9.14 6.04 27.09
N HIS A 594 7.85 6.30 27.40
CA HIS A 594 6.84 6.78 26.47
C HIS A 594 5.99 7.87 27.12
N TYR A 595 5.13 8.49 26.34
CA TYR A 595 3.97 9.22 26.85
C TYR A 595 2.74 8.32 26.75
N THR A 596 2.00 8.19 27.85
CA THR A 596 0.71 7.51 27.87
C THR A 596 -0.39 8.56 27.86
N ILE A 597 -1.26 8.52 26.85
CA ILE A 597 -2.43 9.39 26.73
C ILE A 597 -3.67 8.58 27.10
N THR A 598 -4.43 9.05 28.09
CA THR A 598 -5.75 8.51 28.43
C THR A 598 -6.80 9.44 27.83
N ALA A 599 -7.57 8.94 26.88
CA ALA A 599 -8.63 9.67 26.18
C ALA A 599 -10.00 9.15 26.63
N THR A 600 -10.88 10.02 27.10
CA THR A 600 -12.30 9.68 27.34
C THR A 600 -13.04 9.85 26.02
N VAL A 601 -13.54 8.74 25.48
CA VAL A 601 -14.20 8.65 24.19
C VAL A 601 -15.68 8.40 24.41
N LYS A 602 -16.52 9.17 23.75
CA LYS A 602 -17.98 9.04 23.78
C LYS A 602 -18.49 8.71 22.39
N ASN A 603 -19.31 7.69 22.28
CA ASN A 603 -20.07 7.35 21.08
C ASN A 603 -21.56 7.60 21.30
N GLU A 604 -22.20 8.33 20.40
CA GLU A 604 -23.65 8.51 20.36
C GLU A 604 -24.24 7.75 19.16
N GLY A 605 -25.32 7.01 19.40
CA GLY A 605 -26.00 6.23 18.36
C GLY A 605 -25.64 4.74 18.38
N CYS A 606 -25.46 4.12 17.22
CA CYS A 606 -25.17 2.68 17.12
C CYS A 606 -23.74 2.33 17.54
N ALA A 607 -23.49 1.03 17.73
CA ALA A 607 -22.14 0.54 17.95
C ALA A 607 -21.25 0.78 16.70
N VAL A 608 -20.02 1.19 16.93
CA VAL A 608 -19.04 1.51 15.87
C VAL A 608 -17.67 0.90 16.17
N HIS A 609 -16.91 0.73 15.12
CA HIS A 609 -15.46 0.58 15.18
C HIS A 609 -14.87 1.93 14.76
N GLU A 610 -14.04 2.54 15.60
CA GLU A 610 -13.54 3.90 15.39
C GLU A 610 -12.00 3.92 15.48
N ILE A 611 -11.37 4.89 14.85
CA ILE A 611 -9.92 5.08 14.86
C ILE A 611 -9.61 6.38 15.63
N LEU A 612 -9.00 6.22 16.78
CA LEU A 612 -8.43 7.35 17.51
C LEU A 612 -7.06 7.69 16.93
N GLN A 613 -6.81 8.96 16.70
CA GLN A 613 -5.60 9.47 16.07
C GLN A 613 -4.99 10.54 17.00
N ILE A 614 -3.67 10.50 17.12
CA ILE A 614 -2.91 11.49 17.90
C ILE A 614 -1.93 12.17 16.97
N TYR A 615 -2.04 13.48 16.89
CA TYR A 615 -1.14 14.34 16.13
C TYR A 615 -0.30 15.18 17.07
N VAL A 616 0.92 15.48 16.68
CA VAL A 616 1.81 16.37 17.42
C VAL A 616 2.19 17.57 16.56
N ARG A 617 2.23 18.74 17.19
CA ARG A 617 2.82 19.97 16.64
C ARG A 617 3.94 20.40 17.56
N ASP A 618 5.10 20.66 16.99
CA ASP A 618 6.19 21.39 17.62
C ASP A 618 5.88 22.89 17.47
N ASN A 619 5.89 23.62 18.59
CA ASN A 619 5.46 25.03 18.62
C ASN A 619 6.61 26.02 18.46
N GLU A 620 7.86 25.57 18.44
CA GLU A 620 9.03 26.46 18.52
C GLU A 620 10.09 26.22 17.44
N SER A 621 10.29 24.98 16.98
CA SER A 621 11.37 24.65 16.04
C SER A 621 11.14 25.25 14.65
N GLU A 622 12.17 25.86 14.10
CA GLU A 622 12.19 26.28 12.70
C GLU A 622 12.22 25.10 11.71
N PHE A 623 12.66 23.91 12.17
CA PHE A 623 12.68 22.68 11.40
C PHE A 623 11.42 21.83 11.55
N ALA A 624 10.44 22.29 12.33
CA ALA A 624 9.19 21.56 12.52
C ALA A 624 8.45 21.33 11.20
N VAL A 625 7.70 20.23 11.14
CA VAL A 625 6.68 20.03 10.11
C VAL A 625 5.70 21.21 10.16
N ARG A 626 5.39 21.76 8.99
CA ARG A 626 4.60 23.00 8.88
C ARG A 626 3.26 22.94 9.61
N ASN A 627 2.52 21.84 9.46
CA ASN A 627 1.21 21.69 10.04
C ASN A 627 1.26 20.88 11.34
N HIS A 628 1.31 19.59 11.25
CA HIS A 628 1.39 18.62 12.34
C HIS A 628 1.73 17.24 11.78
N SER A 629 2.08 16.28 12.64
CA SER A 629 2.39 14.91 12.25
C SER A 629 1.58 13.90 13.05
N LEU A 630 1.08 12.85 12.39
CA LEU A 630 0.52 11.69 13.09
C LEU A 630 1.66 11.01 13.88
N CYS A 631 1.41 10.72 15.17
CA CYS A 631 2.43 10.11 16.03
C CYS A 631 1.93 8.88 16.80
N ALA A 632 0.61 8.67 16.85
CA ALA A 632 0.01 7.43 17.33
C ALA A 632 -1.43 7.30 16.81
N PHE A 633 -1.92 6.08 16.77
CA PHE A 633 -3.33 5.78 16.47
C PHE A 633 -3.74 4.47 17.14
N LYS A 634 -5.05 4.29 17.33
CA LYS A 634 -5.61 3.07 17.91
C LYS A 634 -7.02 2.83 17.42
N ALA A 635 -7.24 1.64 16.86
CA ALA A 635 -8.57 1.15 16.55
C ALA A 635 -9.30 0.73 17.84
N VAL A 636 -10.55 1.16 18.03
CA VAL A 636 -11.36 0.87 19.20
C VAL A 636 -12.78 0.49 18.78
N SER A 637 -13.37 -0.47 19.50
CA SER A 637 -14.78 -0.82 19.33
C SER A 637 -15.58 -0.19 20.45
N LEU A 638 -16.62 0.55 20.10
CA LEU A 638 -17.49 1.26 21.02
C LEU A 638 -18.91 0.75 20.87
N GLY A 639 -19.54 0.41 21.99
CA GLY A 639 -20.95 0.04 22.03
C GLY A 639 -21.88 1.23 21.73
N ALA A 640 -23.16 0.95 21.55
CA ALA A 640 -24.18 1.98 21.35
C ALA A 640 -24.29 2.88 22.59
N ASN A 641 -24.15 4.21 22.40
CA ASN A 641 -24.17 5.21 23.46
C ASN A 641 -23.16 4.94 24.58
N GLU A 642 -22.01 4.39 24.28
CA GLU A 642 -20.95 4.09 25.22
C GLU A 642 -20.02 5.28 25.44
N THR A 643 -19.52 5.40 26.67
CA THR A 643 -18.39 6.28 27.02
C THR A 643 -17.35 5.42 27.74
N CYS A 644 -16.10 5.46 27.31
CA CYS A 644 -15.01 4.72 27.92
C CYS A 644 -13.69 5.48 27.84
N ASP A 645 -12.75 5.09 28.69
CA ASP A 645 -11.38 5.58 28.62
C ASP A 645 -10.52 4.64 27.78
N VAL A 646 -9.70 5.21 26.90
CA VAL A 646 -8.80 4.51 26.02
C VAL A 646 -7.38 5.01 26.25
N GLU A 647 -6.47 4.10 26.58
CA GLU A 647 -5.04 4.40 26.69
C GLU A 647 -4.34 4.19 25.35
N ILE A 648 -3.50 5.16 24.95
CA ILE A 648 -2.70 5.14 23.75
C ILE A 648 -1.27 5.54 24.11
N THR A 649 -0.30 4.74 23.67
CA THR A 649 1.12 5.01 23.89
C THR A 649 1.70 5.83 22.73
N VAL A 650 2.40 6.91 23.04
CA VAL A 650 3.10 7.77 22.08
C VAL A 650 4.60 7.65 22.34
N PRO A 651 5.40 7.26 21.34
CA PRO A 651 6.86 7.17 21.51
C PRO A 651 7.49 8.55 21.71
N LYS A 652 8.53 8.67 22.54
CA LYS A 652 9.24 9.94 22.74
C LYS A 652 9.88 10.49 21.46
N ALA A 653 10.21 9.63 20.53
CA ALA A 653 10.68 10.01 19.19
C ALA A 653 9.66 10.88 18.40
N ALA A 654 8.38 10.92 18.81
CA ALA A 654 7.37 11.81 18.24
C ALA A 654 7.69 13.32 18.43
N LEU A 655 8.60 13.65 19.35
CA LEU A 655 9.05 15.02 19.59
C LEU A 655 10.29 15.41 18.76
N GLU A 656 10.87 14.45 18.01
CA GLU A 656 12.06 14.69 17.21
C GLU A 656 11.69 15.42 15.91
N ILE A 657 12.53 16.39 15.56
CA ILE A 657 12.55 17.01 14.23
C ILE A 657 13.76 16.49 13.45
N VAL A 658 13.76 16.72 12.15
CA VAL A 658 14.93 16.52 11.28
C VAL A 658 15.38 17.88 10.78
N ASP A 659 16.64 18.23 11.04
CA ASP A 659 17.23 19.49 10.57
C ASP A 659 17.72 19.38 9.11
N ASP A 660 18.19 20.50 8.55
CA ASP A 660 18.69 20.58 7.17
C ASP A 660 19.89 19.67 6.87
N THR A 661 20.57 19.17 7.91
CA THR A 661 21.67 18.19 7.77
C THR A 661 21.18 16.74 7.78
N GLY A 662 19.89 16.50 8.00
CA GLY A 662 19.31 15.17 8.16
C GLY A 662 19.49 14.59 9.57
N THR A 663 19.83 15.43 10.56
CA THR A 663 20.02 14.98 11.95
C THR A 663 18.70 15.05 12.72
N ARG A 664 18.32 13.94 13.36
CA ARG A 664 17.17 13.87 14.26
C ARG A 664 17.55 14.35 15.66
N ARG A 665 16.74 15.24 16.22
CA ARG A 665 16.89 15.74 17.60
C ARG A 665 15.61 16.38 18.12
N VAL A 666 15.52 16.53 19.43
CA VAL A 666 14.53 17.39 20.10
C VAL A 666 15.20 18.73 20.35
N ASP A 667 14.73 19.81 19.73
CA ASP A 667 15.27 21.17 19.90
C ASP A 667 14.25 22.18 20.45
N SER A 668 13.04 21.74 20.69
CA SER A 668 11.94 22.53 21.29
C SER A 668 11.64 22.10 22.72
N ARG A 669 10.94 22.97 23.45
CA ARG A 669 10.42 22.70 24.80
C ARG A 669 8.91 22.77 24.87
N SER A 670 8.23 23.15 23.80
CA SER A 670 6.78 23.34 23.76
C SER A 670 6.18 22.55 22.61
N PHE A 671 5.23 21.66 22.94
CA PHE A 671 4.54 20.81 22.00
C PHE A 671 3.04 20.82 22.30
N THR A 672 2.22 20.64 21.25
CA THR A 672 0.78 20.42 21.38
C THR A 672 0.42 19.08 20.79
N PHE A 673 -0.21 18.21 21.58
CA PHE A 673 -0.81 16.96 21.12
C PHE A 673 -2.31 17.17 20.88
N PHE A 674 -2.80 16.62 19.78
CA PHE A 674 -4.21 16.67 19.40
C PHE A 674 -4.76 15.25 19.37
N ILE A 675 -5.75 14.95 20.18
CA ILE A 675 -6.34 13.63 20.39
C ILE A 675 -7.78 13.65 19.88
N GLY A 676 -8.09 12.86 18.85
CA GLY A 676 -9.41 12.87 18.23
C GLY A 676 -9.63 11.72 17.26
N THR A 677 -10.65 11.85 16.43
CA THR A 677 -11.00 10.90 15.34
C THR A 677 -10.58 11.42 13.97
N SER A 678 -9.87 12.55 13.93
CA SER A 678 -9.33 13.20 12.73
C SER A 678 -8.17 14.12 13.11
N GLN A 679 -7.53 14.72 12.11
CA GLN A 679 -6.50 15.74 12.32
C GLN A 679 -7.09 17.09 12.80
N PRO A 680 -6.25 17.98 13.39
CA PRO A 680 -6.71 19.22 14.05
C PRO A 680 -6.89 20.41 13.10
N ASP A 681 -7.21 20.17 11.82
CA ASP A 681 -7.43 21.21 10.83
C ASP A 681 -8.89 21.72 10.81
N ASP A 682 -9.11 22.89 10.22
CA ASP A 682 -10.42 23.52 10.12
C ASP A 682 -11.39 22.73 9.24
N ARG A 683 -10.90 22.08 8.18
CA ARG A 683 -11.74 21.31 7.27
C ARG A 683 -12.26 20.03 7.95
N SER A 684 -11.43 19.34 8.71
CA SER A 684 -11.87 18.21 9.53
C SER A 684 -12.95 18.63 10.54
N ALA A 685 -12.75 19.76 11.20
CA ALA A 685 -13.72 20.30 12.16
C ALA A 685 -15.05 20.69 11.49
N GLU A 686 -15.01 21.27 10.30
CA GLU A 686 -16.21 21.59 9.51
C GLU A 686 -17.00 20.33 9.15
N LEU A 687 -16.31 19.29 8.66
CA LEU A 687 -16.94 18.05 8.19
C LEU A 687 -17.49 17.19 9.34
N LEU A 688 -16.81 17.14 10.49
CA LEU A 688 -17.18 16.30 11.64
C LEU A 688 -18.07 17.04 12.67
N GLY A 689 -18.02 18.36 12.67
CA GLY A 689 -18.66 19.20 13.72
C GLY A 689 -18.01 19.10 15.10
N THR A 690 -16.81 18.50 15.19
CA THR A 690 -16.03 18.34 16.44
C THR A 690 -14.55 18.64 16.17
N ARG A 691 -13.80 18.95 17.22
CA ARG A 691 -12.34 19.14 17.15
C ARG A 691 -11.63 18.18 18.08
N PRO A 692 -10.42 17.73 17.74
CA PRO A 692 -9.57 17.00 18.68
C PRO A 692 -9.29 17.78 19.95
N VAL A 693 -9.15 17.08 21.07
CA VAL A 693 -8.74 17.65 22.34
C VAL A 693 -7.25 17.96 22.30
N ALA A 694 -6.88 19.19 22.65
CA ALA A 694 -5.48 19.62 22.70
C ALA A 694 -4.91 19.41 24.11
N VAL A 695 -3.70 18.85 24.18
CA VAL A 695 -2.92 18.67 25.40
C VAL A 695 -1.53 19.26 25.20
N GLU A 696 -1.19 20.26 26.01
CA GLU A 696 0.11 20.93 25.96
C GLU A 696 1.18 20.14 26.73
N LEU A 697 2.36 20.00 26.15
CA LEU A 697 3.55 19.46 26.80
C LEU A 697 4.64 20.53 26.85
N LYS A 698 5.23 20.71 28.03
CA LYS A 698 6.43 21.54 28.25
C LYS A 698 7.52 20.67 28.85
N LEU A 699 8.68 20.59 28.16
CA LEU A 699 9.88 19.86 28.61
C LEU A 699 10.73 20.71 29.58
#